data_be73b03f1a1d5a1b40801d787c9a6940
#
_entry.id   be73b03f1a1d5a1b40801d787c9a6940
#
_cell.length_a   1.000
_cell.length_b   1.000
_cell.length_c   1.000
_cell.angle_alpha   90.00
_cell.angle_beta   90.00
_cell.angle_gamma   90.00
#
_symmetry.space_group_name_H-M   'P 1'
#
loop_
_entity.id
_entity.type
_entity.pdbx_description
1 polymer ?
#
loop_
_entity_poly.entity_id
_entity_poly.type
_entity_poly.pdbx_seq_one_letter_code
_entity_poly.pdbx_strand_id
1 'polypeptide(L)'
;MKSNKKFIPYIILFGVTLFFCWLFAGRLGMFGSEVDWLSQHSVIPDYFRQQFYQTGELFPEFAPSLGGGQNIYNFAYYGLFSPLILPSYLLPFVKMSTYLMAVSFLTLSASVLLFYYWTGRHGFSQSIRFATALLFLLAGPMIFQSYRQIMFVNYMPFLLLALIGVDIFWEKKRFMLMTTGIFLMIMTSFYYSICGMLVVFIYGIAKFPLKQHRKIHTFFQFILPFFTAVFTSAFLLIPTACALLVRSGKSPKTQLKTLFIPDFSLEHFTYTGYGIGLSAGILAVLILGIFLFKYSEKLMCILCIIVLTLPVFSWILNGGLYIRDKAFIPFVPLLCYLTASFLQRIQTLFSRKYLPVILLTPFLIYLVCAGLYINQELGSNADKELCESLWDSSWKSEIDAALAQEKGLYRMEQDGSLKEDNSNMNRIWNPAQWTTTLYSSAYNQDYQTFLTRTFKTELPYNNAISHSTSGNPLFRKFMGVKRLINKDEKGNISTQLAEYAAPVLYATDRLISSEEYQKLSFPYNQTALMKYAVADDTTKKSTDKKAKIMDSAVPVKLTFPQDSSIHKEGDNYHIQTPKPIDTVLHTELKSDTQKQLFFLQFEVKNAKPNHSVTIKLNGTRNKLSAAYHIYHNDNTIFTFVTELEAGQEKIPVTFSDGDYTLTGIKSYTGALSLLTDTSLYQSEFIPDRTHTKGNHISGKISFSQNGYVITSIPFDKGFEVSIDGCAVIPEKVNTAFLGFPLSKGNHHLEITYHAPGAKVGKILSLLGLFLWGFSWFISQYVYQKSRCEHLSGHQPLVHLPKGSLVH
;
A
#
# COMPACT_ATOMS: atom_id res chain seq x y z
N MET A 1 -23.33 -46.23 4.24
CA MET A 1 -23.84 -45.04 4.97
C MET A 1 -22.84 -44.37 5.97
N LYS A 2 -21.80 -45.02 6.53
CA LYS A 2 -20.83 -44.38 7.44
C LYS A 2 -19.86 -43.38 6.73
N SER A 3 -19.62 -43.52 5.42
CA SER A 3 -18.70 -42.63 4.68
C SER A 3 -19.22 -41.20 4.49
N ASN A 4 -20.52 -41.03 4.26
CA ASN A 4 -21.11 -39.71 3.96
C ASN A 4 -21.16 -38.76 5.18
N LYS A 5 -21.18 -39.30 6.42
CA LYS A 5 -21.21 -38.46 7.62
C LYS A 5 -19.93 -37.63 7.85
N LYS A 6 -18.80 -38.03 7.28
CA LYS A 6 -17.51 -37.33 7.44
C LYS A 6 -17.47 -36.01 6.67
N PHE A 7 -18.20 -35.88 5.57
CA PHE A 7 -18.22 -34.67 4.73
C PHE A 7 -19.22 -33.61 5.18
N ILE A 8 -20.20 -33.97 6.00
CA ILE A 8 -21.25 -33.05 6.46
C ILE A 8 -20.67 -31.77 7.11
N PRO A 9 -19.69 -31.82 8.04
CA PRO A 9 -19.14 -30.61 8.63
C PRO A 9 -18.44 -29.69 7.64
N TYR A 10 -17.79 -30.23 6.59
CA TYR A 10 -17.18 -29.44 5.54
C TYR A 10 -18.25 -28.69 4.73
N ILE A 11 -19.35 -29.36 4.39
CA ILE A 11 -20.49 -28.73 3.67
C ILE A 11 -21.12 -27.64 4.50
N ILE A 12 -21.33 -27.87 5.81
CA ILE A 12 -21.91 -26.88 6.71
C ILE A 12 -20.97 -25.68 6.85
N LEU A 13 -19.66 -25.88 7.07
CA LEU A 13 -18.68 -24.79 7.18
C LEU A 13 -18.59 -23.99 5.88
N PHE A 14 -18.61 -24.65 4.73
CA PHE A 14 -18.67 -23.98 3.44
C PHE A 14 -19.93 -23.14 3.30
N GLY A 15 -21.10 -23.72 3.65
CA GLY A 15 -22.38 -23.00 3.63
C GLY A 15 -22.42 -21.80 4.60
N VAL A 16 -21.82 -21.93 5.80
CA VAL A 16 -21.70 -20.82 6.77
C VAL A 16 -20.78 -19.72 6.21
N THR A 17 -19.68 -20.08 5.56
CA THR A 17 -18.78 -19.10 4.92
C THR A 17 -19.48 -18.40 3.75
N LEU A 18 -20.25 -19.14 2.93
CA LEU A 18 -21.10 -18.57 1.89
C LEU A 18 -22.12 -17.57 2.47
N PHE A 19 -22.82 -17.98 3.52
CA PHE A 19 -23.80 -17.14 4.19
C PHE A 19 -23.18 -15.87 4.75
N PHE A 20 -21.98 -15.98 5.34
CA PHE A 20 -21.20 -14.84 5.82
C PHE A 20 -20.90 -13.86 4.67
N CYS A 21 -20.34 -14.33 3.57
CA CYS A 21 -20.04 -13.48 2.42
C CYS A 21 -21.32 -12.88 1.79
N TRP A 22 -22.41 -13.67 1.72
CA TRP A 22 -23.69 -13.20 1.23
C TRP A 22 -24.32 -12.13 2.13
N LEU A 23 -24.16 -12.25 3.46
CA LEU A 23 -24.65 -11.27 4.42
C LEU A 23 -24.08 -9.87 4.13
N PHE A 24 -22.79 -9.78 3.81
CA PHE A 24 -22.15 -8.52 3.41
C PHE A 24 -22.55 -8.10 1.99
N ALA A 25 -22.38 -8.97 1.01
CA ALA A 25 -22.70 -8.67 -0.38
C ALA A 25 -24.20 -8.47 -0.63
N GLY A 26 -25.05 -9.31 -0.02
CA GLY A 26 -26.49 -9.28 -0.24
C GLY A 26 -27.17 -8.02 0.28
N ARG A 27 -26.70 -7.46 1.40
CA ARG A 27 -27.27 -6.24 1.98
C ARG A 27 -26.91 -4.98 1.19
N LEU A 28 -25.70 -4.93 0.61
CA LEU A 28 -25.14 -3.77 -0.06
C LEU A 28 -24.78 -4.03 -1.52
N GLY A 29 -24.94 -5.29 -1.98
CA GLY A 29 -24.69 -5.70 -3.36
C GLY A 29 -23.21 -5.85 -3.75
N MET A 30 -22.27 -5.61 -2.80
CA MET A 30 -20.85 -5.67 -3.09
C MET A 30 -20.06 -6.20 -1.88
N PHE A 31 -19.20 -7.21 -2.08
CA PHE A 31 -18.24 -7.66 -1.09
C PHE A 31 -16.92 -6.91 -1.28
N GLY A 32 -16.93 -5.64 -0.89
CA GLY A 32 -15.84 -4.69 -1.01
C GLY A 32 -16.13 -3.45 -0.18
N SER A 33 -15.11 -2.65 0.16
CA SER A 33 -15.27 -1.39 0.89
C SER A 33 -15.01 -0.19 -0.02
N GLU A 34 -15.61 0.94 0.30
CA GLU A 34 -15.37 2.19 -0.41
C GLU A 34 -13.93 2.66 -0.24
N VAL A 35 -13.41 2.62 1.00
CA VAL A 35 -12.04 3.01 1.31
C VAL A 35 -11.10 1.80 1.15
N ASP A 36 -9.90 2.01 0.63
CA ASP A 36 -8.82 1.05 0.37
C ASP A 36 -9.16 -0.02 -0.67
N TRP A 37 -10.32 -0.69 -0.62
CA TRP A 37 -10.64 -1.72 -1.60
C TRP A 37 -10.88 -1.12 -3.00
N LEU A 38 -11.75 -0.08 -3.11
CA LEU A 38 -12.02 0.61 -4.38
C LEU A 38 -10.84 1.41 -4.90
N SER A 39 -10.05 2.02 -4.01
CA SER A 39 -8.96 2.94 -4.37
C SER A 39 -7.58 2.29 -4.49
N GLN A 40 -7.39 1.08 -3.96
CA GLN A 40 -6.09 0.39 -3.94
C GLN A 40 -6.21 -1.09 -4.33
N HIS A 41 -6.91 -1.90 -3.53
CA HIS A 41 -6.87 -3.36 -3.63
C HIS A 41 -7.57 -3.93 -4.86
N SER A 42 -8.48 -3.19 -5.50
CA SER A 42 -9.12 -3.60 -6.75
C SER A 42 -8.51 -2.94 -7.98
N VAL A 43 -8.02 -1.71 -7.87
CA VAL A 43 -7.55 -0.93 -9.03
C VAL A 43 -6.06 -1.16 -9.35
N ILE A 44 -5.20 -1.34 -8.34
CA ILE A 44 -3.77 -1.58 -8.59
C ILE A 44 -3.54 -2.97 -9.23
N PRO A 45 -4.18 -4.08 -8.79
CA PRO A 45 -4.11 -5.34 -9.52
C PRO A 45 -4.69 -5.26 -10.94
N ASP A 46 -5.74 -4.45 -11.16
CA ASP A 46 -6.27 -4.23 -12.50
C ASP A 46 -5.26 -3.50 -13.39
N TYR A 47 -4.57 -2.52 -12.86
CA TYR A 47 -3.48 -1.82 -13.55
C TYR A 47 -2.35 -2.78 -13.95
N PHE A 48 -1.93 -3.73 -13.10
CA PHE A 48 -0.95 -4.76 -13.48
C PHE A 48 -1.43 -5.61 -14.66
N ARG A 49 -2.70 -6.03 -14.63
CA ARG A 49 -3.33 -6.78 -15.72
C ARG A 49 -3.40 -5.98 -17.00
N GLN A 50 -3.77 -4.69 -16.93
CA GLN A 50 -3.81 -3.79 -18.09
C GLN A 50 -2.41 -3.58 -18.69
N GLN A 51 -1.38 -3.41 -17.86
CA GLN A 51 0.00 -3.32 -18.32
C GLN A 51 0.44 -4.59 -19.06
N PHE A 52 0.10 -5.76 -18.54
CA PHE A 52 0.38 -7.02 -19.22
C PHE A 52 -0.26 -7.07 -20.62
N TYR A 53 -1.51 -6.63 -20.77
CA TYR A 53 -2.16 -6.61 -22.10
C TYR A 53 -1.53 -5.58 -23.04
N GLN A 54 -1.03 -4.47 -22.52
CA GLN A 54 -0.39 -3.44 -23.34
C GLN A 54 1.03 -3.85 -23.80
N THR A 55 1.81 -4.47 -22.92
CA THR A 55 3.25 -4.71 -23.14
C THR A 55 3.58 -6.13 -23.53
N GLY A 56 2.75 -7.11 -23.13
CA GLY A 56 3.06 -8.54 -23.18
C GLY A 56 4.01 -9.00 -22.05
N GLU A 57 4.45 -8.09 -21.17
CA GLU A 57 5.42 -8.39 -20.13
C GLU A 57 4.74 -8.94 -18.87
N LEU A 58 5.09 -10.17 -18.49
CA LEU A 58 4.62 -10.77 -17.24
C LEU A 58 5.31 -10.17 -15.99
N PHE A 59 6.51 -9.60 -16.18
CA PHE A 59 7.33 -9.03 -15.10
C PHE A 59 7.62 -7.54 -15.38
N PRO A 60 6.61 -6.66 -15.31
CA PRO A 60 6.82 -5.23 -15.46
C PRO A 60 7.69 -4.71 -14.33
N GLU A 61 8.49 -3.67 -14.60
CA GLU A 61 9.41 -3.07 -13.62
C GLU A 61 9.07 -1.59 -13.33
N PHE A 62 8.32 -0.92 -14.23
CA PHE A 62 7.93 0.47 -14.11
C PHE A 62 6.41 0.68 -14.27
N ALA A 63 5.86 1.63 -13.53
CA ALA A 63 4.46 2.04 -13.58
C ALA A 63 4.36 3.51 -14.02
N PRO A 64 4.39 3.82 -15.32
CA PRO A 64 4.40 5.20 -15.82
C PRO A 64 3.12 5.96 -15.51
N SER A 65 1.99 5.27 -15.38
CA SER A 65 0.67 5.85 -15.23
C SER A 65 0.35 6.34 -13.82
N LEU A 66 1.11 5.92 -12.80
CA LEU A 66 0.83 6.23 -11.40
C LEU A 66 1.88 7.19 -10.83
N GLY A 67 1.42 8.25 -10.14
CA GLY A 67 2.28 9.15 -9.35
C GLY A 67 3.44 9.76 -10.12
N GLY A 68 3.22 10.18 -11.36
CA GLY A 68 4.24 10.74 -12.24
C GLY A 68 5.17 9.71 -12.89
N GLY A 69 5.04 8.44 -12.54
CA GLY A 69 5.90 7.31 -12.90
C GLY A 69 6.64 6.75 -11.67
N GLN A 70 6.43 5.47 -11.37
CA GLN A 70 6.92 4.82 -10.15
C GLN A 70 7.59 3.48 -10.46
N ASN A 71 8.57 3.09 -9.63
CA ASN A 71 9.00 1.71 -9.53
C ASN A 71 7.81 0.82 -9.17
N ILE A 72 7.48 -0.19 -9.98
CA ILE A 72 6.28 -1.01 -9.78
C ILE A 72 6.32 -1.80 -8.49
N TYR A 73 7.53 -2.09 -7.96
CA TYR A 73 7.69 -2.81 -6.70
C TYR A 73 7.27 -1.98 -5.47
N ASN A 74 7.04 -0.66 -5.61
CA ASN A 74 6.33 0.13 -4.60
C ASN A 74 4.90 -0.41 -4.38
N PHE A 75 4.34 -1.11 -5.37
CA PHE A 75 3.00 -1.67 -5.34
C PHE A 75 2.97 -3.19 -5.09
N ALA A 76 4.11 -3.81 -4.74
CA ALA A 76 4.20 -5.25 -4.47
C ALA A 76 3.20 -5.72 -3.40
N TYR A 77 2.87 -4.85 -2.43
CA TYR A 77 1.88 -5.09 -1.38
C TYR A 77 0.46 -5.41 -1.93
N TYR A 78 0.12 -4.91 -3.12
CA TYR A 78 -1.20 -5.06 -3.72
C TYR A 78 -1.30 -6.28 -4.65
N GLY A 79 -0.44 -7.28 -4.49
CA GLY A 79 -0.52 -8.57 -5.17
C GLY A 79 0.25 -8.64 -6.49
N LEU A 80 1.30 -7.83 -6.65
CA LEU A 80 2.23 -7.99 -7.76
C LEU A 80 2.76 -9.44 -7.77
N PHE A 81 2.61 -10.15 -8.88
CA PHE A 81 2.95 -11.57 -9.07
C PHE A 81 2.21 -12.55 -8.16
N SER A 82 1.12 -12.12 -7.52
CA SER A 82 0.32 -12.99 -6.66
C SER A 82 -0.31 -14.14 -7.47
N PRO A 83 -0.19 -15.40 -6.99
CA PRO A 83 -0.83 -16.55 -7.61
C PRO A 83 -2.37 -16.45 -7.62
N LEU A 84 -2.93 -15.54 -6.82
CA LEU A 84 -4.36 -15.25 -6.78
C LEU A 84 -4.77 -14.18 -7.80
N ILE A 85 -3.84 -13.34 -8.26
CA ILE A 85 -4.11 -12.26 -9.23
C ILE A 85 -3.78 -12.71 -10.67
N LEU A 86 -2.66 -13.41 -10.85
CA LEU A 86 -2.20 -13.85 -12.19
C LEU A 86 -3.26 -14.60 -13.00
N PRO A 87 -4.11 -15.48 -12.43
CA PRO A 87 -5.16 -16.14 -13.21
C PRO A 87 -6.19 -15.18 -13.82
N SER A 88 -6.36 -13.97 -13.25
CA SER A 88 -7.23 -12.94 -13.82
C SER A 88 -6.79 -12.47 -15.22
N TYR A 89 -5.50 -12.64 -15.55
CA TYR A 89 -4.95 -12.27 -16.86
C TYR A 89 -5.51 -13.13 -18.00
N LEU A 90 -6.05 -14.31 -17.67
CA LEU A 90 -6.76 -15.18 -18.62
C LEU A 90 -8.25 -14.79 -18.78
N LEU A 91 -8.74 -13.82 -18.00
CA LEU A 91 -10.16 -13.43 -17.92
C LEU A 91 -10.36 -11.94 -18.21
N PRO A 92 -9.99 -11.45 -19.41
CA PRO A 92 -10.02 -10.01 -19.73
C PRO A 92 -11.43 -9.40 -19.66
N PHE A 93 -12.47 -10.21 -19.85
CA PHE A 93 -13.88 -9.82 -19.82
C PHE A 93 -14.46 -9.71 -18.40
N VAL A 94 -13.75 -10.20 -17.37
CA VAL A 94 -14.21 -10.13 -15.98
C VAL A 94 -13.65 -8.86 -15.34
N LYS A 95 -14.52 -7.99 -14.79
CA LYS A 95 -14.11 -6.82 -14.01
C LYS A 95 -13.25 -7.28 -12.83
N MET A 96 -12.14 -6.58 -12.54
CA MET A 96 -11.23 -6.97 -11.46
C MET A 96 -11.93 -6.96 -10.10
N SER A 97 -12.85 -6.04 -9.86
CA SER A 97 -13.69 -6.02 -8.66
C SER A 97 -14.46 -7.33 -8.46
N THR A 98 -15.15 -7.81 -9.49
CA THR A 98 -15.88 -9.08 -9.45
C THR A 98 -14.96 -10.28 -9.26
N TYR A 99 -13.82 -10.28 -9.95
CA TYR A 99 -12.81 -11.32 -9.80
C TYR A 99 -12.30 -11.41 -8.35
N LEU A 100 -11.97 -10.28 -7.74
CA LEU A 100 -11.45 -10.22 -6.37
C LEU A 100 -12.49 -10.60 -5.31
N MET A 101 -13.78 -10.31 -5.53
CA MET A 101 -14.84 -10.83 -4.68
C MET A 101 -14.86 -12.36 -4.68
N ALA A 102 -14.75 -12.98 -5.86
CA ALA A 102 -14.66 -14.44 -5.97
C ALA A 102 -13.40 -14.99 -5.30
N VAL A 103 -12.25 -14.34 -5.47
CA VAL A 103 -10.99 -14.71 -4.80
C VAL A 103 -11.10 -14.62 -3.29
N SER A 104 -11.67 -13.54 -2.75
CA SER A 104 -11.88 -13.37 -1.31
C SER A 104 -12.76 -14.48 -0.75
N PHE A 105 -13.84 -14.81 -1.43
CA PHE A 105 -14.74 -15.88 -1.08
C PHE A 105 -14.05 -17.26 -1.11
N LEU A 106 -13.32 -17.56 -2.16
CA LEU A 106 -12.61 -18.85 -2.30
C LEU A 106 -11.50 -19.00 -1.26
N THR A 107 -10.72 -17.95 -1.01
CA THR A 107 -9.62 -18.01 -0.04
C THR A 107 -10.14 -18.10 1.40
N LEU A 108 -11.24 -17.40 1.72
CA LEU A 108 -11.88 -17.51 3.04
C LEU A 108 -12.42 -18.92 3.27
N SER A 109 -13.14 -19.49 2.28
CA SER A 109 -13.66 -20.85 2.33
C SER A 109 -12.52 -21.87 2.46
N ALA A 110 -11.47 -21.76 1.64
CA ALA A 110 -10.31 -22.63 1.70
C ALA A 110 -9.62 -22.56 3.06
N SER A 111 -9.50 -21.37 3.66
CA SER A 111 -8.90 -21.18 4.98
C SER A 111 -9.67 -21.94 6.06
N VAL A 112 -11.00 -21.79 6.11
CA VAL A 112 -11.84 -22.45 7.11
C VAL A 112 -11.82 -23.99 6.96
N LEU A 113 -11.91 -24.47 5.73
CA LEU A 113 -11.90 -25.91 5.44
C LEU A 113 -10.54 -26.54 5.72
N LEU A 114 -9.43 -25.87 5.38
CA LEU A 114 -8.07 -26.32 5.69
C LEU A 114 -7.80 -26.29 7.19
N PHE A 115 -8.30 -25.29 7.93
CA PHE A 115 -8.19 -25.24 9.38
C PHE A 115 -8.94 -26.41 10.03
N TYR A 116 -10.17 -26.70 9.59
CA TYR A 116 -10.94 -27.82 10.06
C TYR A 116 -10.27 -29.17 9.75
N TYR A 117 -9.66 -29.31 8.56
CA TYR A 117 -8.86 -30.49 8.18
C TYR A 117 -7.61 -30.62 9.07
N TRP A 118 -6.83 -29.52 9.24
CA TRP A 118 -5.61 -29.51 10.04
C TRP A 118 -5.87 -29.92 11.50
N THR A 119 -6.88 -29.36 12.14
CA THR A 119 -7.28 -29.75 13.50
C THR A 119 -7.73 -31.21 13.58
N GLY A 120 -8.31 -31.76 12.52
CA GLY A 120 -8.66 -33.17 12.40
C GLY A 120 -7.48 -34.13 12.43
N ARG A 121 -6.32 -33.72 11.91
CA ARG A 121 -5.08 -34.51 11.98
C ARG A 121 -4.56 -34.71 13.41
N HIS A 122 -4.93 -33.82 14.33
CA HIS A 122 -4.52 -33.87 15.74
C HIS A 122 -5.50 -34.62 16.66
N GLY A 123 -6.52 -35.26 16.09
CA GLY A 123 -7.46 -36.09 16.85
C GLY A 123 -8.45 -35.34 17.73
N PHE A 124 -8.64 -34.02 17.49
CA PHE A 124 -9.66 -33.26 18.21
C PHE A 124 -11.05 -33.75 17.86
N SER A 125 -11.96 -33.70 18.86
CA SER A 125 -13.37 -34.09 18.68
C SER A 125 -14.04 -33.22 17.59
N GLN A 126 -15.02 -33.80 16.89
CA GLN A 126 -15.68 -33.11 15.76
C GLN A 126 -16.32 -31.77 16.20
N SER A 127 -16.89 -31.72 17.39
CA SER A 127 -17.50 -30.49 17.93
C SER A 127 -16.48 -29.40 18.20
N ILE A 128 -15.31 -29.76 18.79
CA ILE A 128 -14.22 -28.79 19.05
C ILE A 128 -13.66 -28.26 17.74
N ARG A 129 -13.43 -29.13 16.78
CA ARG A 129 -12.93 -28.73 15.43
C ARG A 129 -13.89 -27.76 14.77
N PHE A 130 -15.19 -28.06 14.82
CA PHE A 130 -16.21 -27.23 14.22
C PHE A 130 -16.31 -25.87 14.92
N ALA A 131 -16.35 -25.84 16.26
CA ALA A 131 -16.41 -24.61 17.05
C ALA A 131 -15.17 -23.71 16.80
N THR A 132 -13.97 -24.29 16.76
CA THR A 132 -12.74 -23.52 16.53
C THR A 132 -12.56 -23.10 15.07
N ALA A 133 -13.14 -23.81 14.10
CA ALA A 133 -13.21 -23.35 12.71
C ALA A 133 -14.16 -22.14 12.56
N LEU A 134 -15.27 -22.11 13.31
CA LEU A 134 -16.13 -20.92 13.40
C LEU A 134 -15.41 -19.76 14.13
N LEU A 135 -14.68 -20.05 15.22
CA LEU A 135 -13.85 -19.06 15.90
C LEU A 135 -12.84 -18.42 14.92
N PHE A 136 -12.22 -19.23 14.08
CA PHE A 136 -11.29 -18.76 13.06
C PHE A 136 -11.98 -17.92 11.98
N LEU A 137 -13.11 -18.38 11.42
CA LEU A 137 -13.89 -17.63 10.42
C LEU A 137 -14.32 -16.27 10.95
N LEU A 138 -14.79 -16.23 12.20
CA LEU A 138 -15.35 -15.04 12.83
C LEU A 138 -14.30 -14.22 13.59
N ALA A 139 -13.02 -14.49 13.46
CA ALA A 139 -11.98 -13.62 14.00
C ALA A 139 -12.07 -12.23 13.36
N GLY A 140 -11.84 -11.18 14.15
CA GLY A 140 -11.97 -9.79 13.69
C GLY A 140 -11.24 -9.49 12.37
N PRO A 141 -9.96 -9.89 12.19
CA PRO A 141 -9.27 -9.71 10.90
C PRO A 141 -9.92 -10.46 9.75
N MET A 142 -10.45 -11.66 9.98
CA MET A 142 -11.11 -12.44 8.93
C MET A 142 -12.42 -11.79 8.48
N ILE A 143 -13.15 -11.16 9.42
CA ILE A 143 -14.36 -10.40 9.11
C ILE A 143 -13.99 -9.10 8.37
N PHE A 144 -13.13 -8.29 8.97
CA PHE A 144 -12.86 -6.93 8.52
C PHE A 144 -12.06 -6.87 7.22
N GLN A 145 -10.99 -7.67 7.11
CA GLN A 145 -10.05 -7.59 6.01
C GLN A 145 -10.50 -8.37 4.77
N SER A 146 -11.41 -9.33 4.91
CA SER A 146 -11.87 -10.14 3.78
C SER A 146 -12.57 -9.33 2.69
N TYR A 147 -13.14 -8.17 3.03
CA TYR A 147 -13.81 -7.28 2.08
C TYR A 147 -13.14 -5.88 1.96
N ARG A 148 -12.23 -5.53 2.88
CA ARG A 148 -11.52 -4.22 2.84
C ARG A 148 -10.13 -4.33 2.23
N GLN A 149 -9.23 -5.02 2.94
CA GLN A 149 -7.83 -5.13 2.57
C GLN A 149 -7.47 -6.60 2.39
N ILE A 150 -7.96 -7.19 1.32
CA ILE A 150 -7.92 -8.64 1.09
C ILE A 150 -6.52 -9.25 1.20
N MET A 151 -5.46 -8.49 0.91
CA MET A 151 -4.07 -8.95 1.03
C MET A 151 -3.63 -9.21 2.48
N PHE A 152 -4.44 -8.82 3.47
CA PHE A 152 -4.20 -9.09 4.89
C PHE A 152 -4.59 -10.50 5.30
N VAL A 153 -5.47 -11.16 4.56
CA VAL A 153 -6.04 -12.47 4.93
C VAL A 153 -6.03 -13.51 3.81
N ASN A 154 -5.93 -13.13 2.55
CA ASN A 154 -6.00 -14.06 1.42
C ASN A 154 -4.83 -15.05 1.32
N TYR A 155 -3.73 -14.85 2.07
CA TYR A 155 -2.60 -15.79 2.20
C TYR A 155 -2.87 -16.91 3.23
N MET A 156 -3.92 -16.83 4.04
CA MET A 156 -4.23 -17.79 5.11
C MET A 156 -4.31 -19.25 4.65
N PRO A 157 -4.89 -19.60 3.48
CA PRO A 157 -4.87 -20.97 3.00
C PRO A 157 -3.44 -21.52 2.86
N PHE A 158 -2.51 -20.70 2.39
CA PHE A 158 -1.12 -21.08 2.17
C PHE A 158 -0.34 -21.20 3.49
N LEU A 159 -0.63 -20.34 4.48
CA LEU A 159 -0.13 -20.49 5.83
C LEU A 159 -0.58 -21.82 6.45
N LEU A 160 -1.85 -22.19 6.30
CA LEU A 160 -2.39 -23.45 6.78
C LEU A 160 -1.76 -24.66 6.04
N LEU A 161 -1.52 -24.55 4.73
CA LEU A 161 -0.77 -25.57 3.98
C LEU A 161 0.65 -25.72 4.52
N ALA A 162 1.33 -24.63 4.88
CA ALA A 162 2.66 -24.68 5.48
C ALA A 162 2.63 -25.37 6.86
N LEU A 163 1.64 -25.07 7.72
CA LEU A 163 1.45 -25.71 9.03
C LEU A 163 1.17 -27.22 8.88
N ILE A 164 0.30 -27.62 7.94
CA ILE A 164 0.09 -29.03 7.59
C ILE A 164 1.38 -29.66 7.07
N GLY A 165 2.15 -28.91 6.27
CA GLY A 165 3.44 -29.31 5.76
C GLY A 165 4.46 -29.60 6.86
N VAL A 166 4.46 -28.83 7.96
CA VAL A 166 5.26 -29.09 9.16
C VAL A 166 4.89 -30.45 9.79
N ASP A 167 3.59 -30.74 9.93
CA ASP A 167 3.16 -32.06 10.45
C ASP A 167 3.67 -33.21 9.57
N ILE A 168 3.49 -33.08 8.26
CA ILE A 168 3.97 -34.08 7.28
C ILE A 168 5.50 -34.21 7.32
N PHE A 169 6.21 -33.10 7.52
CA PHE A 169 7.67 -33.12 7.66
C PHE A 169 8.09 -33.91 8.90
N TRP A 170 7.49 -33.72 10.05
CA TRP A 170 7.84 -34.47 11.27
C TRP A 170 7.44 -35.94 11.18
N GLU A 171 6.29 -36.24 10.53
CA GLU A 171 5.82 -37.61 10.35
C GLU A 171 6.61 -38.39 9.32
N LYS A 172 6.89 -37.77 8.15
CA LYS A 172 7.35 -38.51 6.95
C LYS A 172 8.64 -37.95 6.34
N LYS A 173 9.26 -36.94 6.95
CA LYS A 173 10.43 -36.21 6.42
C LYS A 173 10.21 -35.58 5.02
N ARG A 174 8.95 -35.29 4.64
CA ARG A 174 8.59 -34.69 3.37
C ARG A 174 8.31 -33.20 3.61
N PHE A 175 9.09 -32.31 2.98
CA PHE A 175 9.01 -30.88 3.19
C PHE A 175 8.40 -30.09 2.02
N MET A 176 8.03 -30.76 0.91
CA MET A 176 7.50 -30.10 -0.29
C MET A 176 6.27 -29.24 0.01
N LEU A 177 5.29 -29.78 0.76
CA LEU A 177 4.08 -29.03 1.07
C LEU A 177 4.38 -27.80 1.94
N MET A 178 5.33 -27.91 2.88
CA MET A 178 5.78 -26.77 3.69
C MET A 178 6.44 -25.70 2.83
N THR A 179 7.36 -26.08 1.93
CA THR A 179 8.03 -25.17 0.99
C THR A 179 7.01 -24.48 0.08
N THR A 180 6.08 -25.24 -0.51
CA THR A 180 5.03 -24.70 -1.38
C THR A 180 4.13 -23.73 -0.63
N GLY A 181 3.71 -24.08 0.59
CA GLY A 181 2.88 -23.22 1.43
C GLY A 181 3.58 -21.90 1.75
N ILE A 182 4.86 -21.92 2.16
CA ILE A 182 5.64 -20.70 2.45
C ILE A 182 5.84 -19.87 1.16
N PHE A 183 6.21 -20.50 0.04
CA PHE A 183 6.38 -19.81 -1.24
C PHE A 183 5.10 -19.09 -1.68
N LEU A 184 3.96 -19.79 -1.71
CA LEU A 184 2.69 -19.20 -2.11
C LEU A 184 2.22 -18.11 -1.13
N MET A 185 2.53 -18.26 0.16
CA MET A 185 2.27 -17.22 1.17
C MET A 185 3.08 -15.96 0.88
N ILE A 186 4.38 -16.07 0.57
CA ILE A 186 5.25 -14.94 0.20
C ILE A 186 4.72 -14.27 -1.06
N MET A 187 4.42 -15.05 -2.10
CA MET A 187 3.95 -14.52 -3.39
C MET A 187 2.57 -13.87 -3.30
N THR A 188 1.74 -14.26 -2.33
CA THR A 188 0.42 -13.66 -2.10
C THR A 188 0.51 -12.39 -1.27
N SER A 189 1.34 -12.38 -0.23
CA SER A 189 1.51 -11.23 0.65
C SER A 189 2.89 -11.26 1.31
N PHE A 190 3.88 -10.61 0.67
CA PHE A 190 5.26 -10.60 1.18
C PHE A 190 5.35 -10.03 2.61
N TYR A 191 4.56 -9.00 2.93
CA TYR A 191 4.57 -8.35 4.23
C TYR A 191 4.10 -9.31 5.36
N TYR A 192 2.94 -9.93 5.19
CA TYR A 192 2.41 -10.86 6.20
C TYR A 192 3.14 -12.20 6.22
N SER A 193 3.86 -12.56 5.15
CA SER A 193 4.64 -13.79 5.09
C SER A 193 5.79 -13.81 6.11
N ILE A 194 6.34 -12.65 6.49
CA ILE A 194 7.41 -12.58 7.49
C ILE A 194 6.90 -13.12 8.84
N CYS A 195 5.76 -12.62 9.29
CA CYS A 195 5.11 -13.12 10.50
C CYS A 195 4.56 -14.54 10.31
N GLY A 196 4.03 -14.87 9.13
CA GLY A 196 3.57 -16.22 8.81
C GLY A 196 4.70 -17.26 8.91
N MET A 197 5.90 -16.93 8.42
CA MET A 197 7.09 -17.77 8.59
C MET A 197 7.47 -17.93 10.06
N LEU A 198 7.36 -16.87 10.87
CA LEU A 198 7.58 -16.95 12.32
C LEU A 198 6.57 -17.90 12.99
N VAL A 199 5.29 -17.85 12.60
CA VAL A 199 4.25 -18.78 13.09
C VAL A 199 4.57 -20.23 12.71
N VAL A 200 4.96 -20.49 11.45
CA VAL A 200 5.39 -21.82 10.98
C VAL A 200 6.62 -22.29 11.75
N PHE A 201 7.58 -21.40 12.00
CA PHE A 201 8.78 -21.69 12.77
C PHE A 201 8.47 -22.04 14.23
N ILE A 202 7.66 -21.24 14.94
CA ILE A 202 7.23 -21.49 16.32
C ILE A 202 6.52 -22.86 16.42
N TYR A 203 5.58 -23.12 15.52
CA TYR A 203 4.87 -24.39 15.48
C TYR A 203 5.80 -25.57 15.24
N GLY A 204 6.74 -25.43 14.30
CA GLY A 204 7.70 -26.48 13.97
C GLY A 204 8.71 -26.76 15.09
N ILE A 205 9.27 -25.73 15.70
CA ILE A 205 10.20 -25.88 16.84
C ILE A 205 9.50 -26.49 18.05
N ALA A 206 8.28 -26.10 18.35
CA ALA A 206 7.52 -26.69 19.46
C ALA A 206 7.26 -28.18 19.28
N LYS A 207 7.19 -28.65 18.03
CA LYS A 207 7.06 -30.09 17.69
C LYS A 207 8.38 -30.79 17.44
N PHE A 208 9.52 -30.11 17.65
CA PHE A 208 10.85 -30.70 17.42
C PHE A 208 11.08 -31.98 18.28
N PRO A 209 11.49 -33.10 17.68
CA PRO A 209 11.68 -34.37 18.39
C PRO A 209 12.98 -34.36 19.23
N LEU A 210 12.87 -34.00 20.52
CA LEU A 210 13.99 -33.86 21.43
C LEU A 210 14.81 -35.16 21.65
N LYS A 211 14.21 -36.32 21.39
CA LYS A 211 14.86 -37.65 21.60
C LYS A 211 15.67 -38.12 20.39
N GLN A 212 15.76 -37.36 19.32
CA GLN A 212 16.43 -37.77 18.08
C GLN A 212 17.96 -37.62 18.21
N HIS A 213 18.75 -38.63 17.80
CA HIS A 213 20.20 -38.65 17.91
C HIS A 213 20.94 -37.61 17.08
N ARG A 214 20.36 -37.14 15.93
CA ARG A 214 20.98 -36.16 15.03
C ARG A 214 20.25 -34.82 15.05
N LYS A 215 20.15 -34.19 16.19
CA LYS A 215 19.34 -32.96 16.39
C LYS A 215 19.73 -31.83 15.44
N ILE A 216 21.03 -31.56 15.27
CA ILE A 216 21.54 -30.45 14.43
C ILE A 216 21.17 -30.67 12.96
N HIS A 217 21.42 -31.88 12.42
CA HIS A 217 21.07 -32.20 11.05
C HIS A 217 19.57 -32.10 10.78
N THR A 218 18.75 -32.57 11.71
CA THR A 218 17.29 -32.50 11.62
C THR A 218 16.78 -31.06 11.68
N PHE A 219 17.45 -30.20 12.47
CA PHE A 219 17.16 -28.77 12.50
C PHE A 219 17.45 -28.11 11.15
N PHE A 220 18.63 -28.36 10.56
CA PHE A 220 18.95 -27.83 9.23
C PHE A 220 17.97 -28.31 8.15
N GLN A 221 17.55 -29.57 8.19
CA GLN A 221 16.51 -30.08 7.29
C GLN A 221 15.17 -29.35 7.45
N PHE A 222 14.81 -28.98 8.69
CA PHE A 222 13.59 -28.21 8.97
C PHE A 222 13.69 -26.76 8.44
N ILE A 223 14.88 -26.16 8.47
CA ILE A 223 15.10 -24.78 8.03
C ILE A 223 15.20 -24.67 6.50
N LEU A 224 15.65 -25.71 5.81
CA LEU A 224 15.85 -25.72 4.35
C LEU A 224 14.61 -25.26 3.55
N PRO A 225 13.36 -25.67 3.86
CA PRO A 225 12.16 -25.18 3.20
C PRO A 225 11.98 -23.67 3.23
N PHE A 226 12.32 -23.02 4.35
CA PHE A 226 12.24 -21.56 4.49
C PHE A 226 13.21 -20.87 3.52
N PHE A 227 14.48 -21.28 3.53
CA PHE A 227 15.47 -20.74 2.60
C PHE A 227 15.06 -20.98 1.14
N THR A 228 14.65 -22.20 0.81
CA THR A 228 14.21 -22.54 -0.54
C THR A 228 13.05 -21.65 -0.99
N ALA A 229 12.04 -21.45 -0.16
CA ALA A 229 10.90 -20.59 -0.49
C ALA A 229 11.30 -19.11 -0.63
N VAL A 230 12.13 -18.59 0.27
CA VAL A 230 12.64 -17.21 0.23
C VAL A 230 13.47 -16.96 -1.02
N PHE A 231 14.44 -17.86 -1.32
CA PHE A 231 15.25 -17.76 -2.54
C PHE A 231 14.39 -17.84 -3.81
N THR A 232 13.45 -18.78 -3.88
CA THR A 232 12.54 -18.89 -5.03
C THR A 232 11.69 -17.64 -5.23
N SER A 233 11.33 -16.93 -4.16
CA SER A 233 10.59 -15.68 -4.19
C SER A 233 11.47 -14.42 -4.35
N ALA A 234 12.78 -14.57 -4.52
CA ALA A 234 13.71 -13.44 -4.51
C ALA A 234 13.47 -12.43 -5.64
N PHE A 235 12.89 -12.84 -6.77
CA PHE A 235 12.51 -11.96 -7.88
C PHE A 235 11.42 -10.93 -7.49
N LEU A 236 10.64 -11.22 -6.45
CA LEU A 236 9.71 -10.29 -5.83
C LEU A 236 10.37 -9.58 -4.63
N LEU A 237 11.03 -10.34 -3.74
CA LEU A 237 11.51 -9.83 -2.46
C LEU A 237 12.66 -8.83 -2.59
N ILE A 238 13.66 -9.10 -3.45
CA ILE A 238 14.85 -8.24 -3.56
C ILE A 238 14.52 -6.86 -4.12
N PRO A 239 13.86 -6.73 -5.29
CA PRO A 239 13.51 -5.40 -5.80
C PRO A 239 12.49 -4.67 -4.90
N THR A 240 11.57 -5.41 -4.24
CA THR A 240 10.68 -4.81 -3.23
C THR A 240 11.48 -4.25 -2.05
N ALA A 241 12.47 -4.99 -1.54
CA ALA A 241 13.34 -4.50 -0.47
C ALA A 241 14.14 -3.27 -0.92
N CYS A 242 14.71 -3.27 -2.13
CA CYS A 242 15.39 -2.11 -2.69
C CYS A 242 14.48 -0.89 -2.78
N ALA A 243 13.24 -1.05 -3.24
CA ALA A 243 12.26 0.02 -3.35
C ALA A 243 11.87 0.60 -1.96
N LEU A 244 11.69 -0.27 -0.95
CA LEU A 244 11.31 0.14 0.41
C LEU A 244 12.46 0.75 1.22
N LEU A 245 13.71 0.31 1.00
CA LEU A 245 14.89 0.82 1.72
C LEU A 245 15.25 2.25 1.33
N VAL A 246 14.91 2.69 0.11
CA VAL A 246 15.09 4.09 -0.31
C VAL A 246 14.16 5.04 0.46
N ARG A 247 13.13 4.51 1.11
CA ARG A 247 12.17 5.28 1.88
C ARG A 247 12.78 5.75 3.21
N SER A 248 13.42 6.89 3.22
CA SER A 248 13.92 7.56 4.44
C SER A 248 12.85 8.46 5.11
N GLY A 249 11.62 7.96 5.28
CA GLY A 249 10.61 8.67 6.06
C GLY A 249 11.05 8.80 7.53
N LYS A 250 10.82 9.95 8.16
CA LYS A 250 11.01 10.10 9.61
C LYS A 250 10.00 9.17 10.31
N SER A 251 10.47 8.01 10.74
CA SER A 251 9.73 7.19 11.70
C SER A 251 9.56 8.00 12.99
N PRO A 252 8.41 7.92 13.67
CA PRO A 252 8.30 8.43 15.03
C PRO A 252 9.50 7.90 15.81
N LYS A 253 10.19 8.75 16.57
CA LYS A 253 11.35 8.32 17.38
C LYS A 253 10.86 7.36 18.46
N THR A 254 10.79 6.07 18.11
CA THR A 254 10.46 5.01 19.08
C THR A 254 11.62 4.92 20.08
N GLN A 255 11.32 5.13 21.34
CA GLN A 255 12.33 4.97 22.40
C GLN A 255 12.69 3.49 22.51
N LEU A 256 13.93 3.12 22.24
CA LEU A 256 14.38 1.72 22.26
C LEU A 256 14.06 0.99 23.58
N LYS A 257 14.08 1.69 24.71
CA LYS A 257 13.74 1.11 26.03
C LYS A 257 12.29 0.60 26.08
N THR A 258 11.34 1.27 25.44
CA THR A 258 9.91 0.87 25.49
C THR A 258 9.64 -0.39 24.65
N LEU A 259 10.52 -0.73 23.69
CA LEU A 259 10.37 -1.93 22.86
C LEU A 259 10.49 -3.24 23.66
N PHE A 260 11.19 -3.22 24.79
CA PHE A 260 11.45 -4.42 25.62
C PHE A 260 10.58 -4.47 26.89
N ILE A 261 9.67 -3.53 27.07
CA ILE A 261 8.69 -3.58 28.17
C ILE A 261 7.47 -4.34 27.67
N PRO A 262 7.10 -5.49 28.31
CA PRO A 262 5.93 -6.25 27.87
C PRO A 262 4.66 -5.41 28.00
N ASP A 263 3.89 -5.37 26.92
CA ASP A 263 2.58 -4.73 26.88
C ASP A 263 1.49 -5.80 27.01
N PHE A 264 0.81 -5.78 28.16
CA PHE A 264 -0.36 -6.64 28.45
C PHE A 264 -1.68 -5.89 28.28
N SER A 265 -1.66 -4.74 27.57
CA SER A 265 -2.91 -4.05 27.26
C SER A 265 -3.84 -4.99 26.50
N LEU A 266 -5.14 -4.92 26.82
CA LEU A 266 -6.13 -5.78 26.17
C LEU A 266 -6.37 -5.38 24.71
N GLU A 267 -5.81 -4.27 24.25
CA GLU A 267 -6.00 -3.77 22.87
C GLU A 267 -5.56 -4.79 21.82
N HIS A 268 -4.41 -5.46 22.04
CA HIS A 268 -3.92 -6.52 21.14
C HIS A 268 -4.89 -7.69 21.00
N PHE A 269 -5.64 -7.98 22.08
CA PHE A 269 -6.53 -9.13 22.20
C PHE A 269 -7.99 -8.74 21.99
N THR A 270 -8.31 -7.45 21.83
CA THR A 270 -9.68 -7.00 21.59
C THR A 270 -10.18 -7.42 20.21
N TYR A 271 -11.50 -7.39 20.07
CA TYR A 271 -12.17 -7.79 18.84
C TYR A 271 -12.08 -6.65 17.81
N THR A 272 -11.00 -6.64 17.02
CA THR A 272 -10.71 -5.62 16.00
C THR A 272 -10.25 -6.25 14.70
N GLY A 273 -10.32 -5.50 13.59
CA GLY A 273 -9.78 -5.93 12.29
C GLY A 273 -8.26 -5.76 12.13
N TYR A 274 -7.60 -5.09 13.08
CA TYR A 274 -6.18 -4.72 12.99
C TYR A 274 -5.30 -5.39 14.04
N GLY A 275 -5.80 -6.41 14.72
CA GLY A 275 -5.04 -7.20 15.68
C GLY A 275 -5.33 -8.68 15.50
N ILE A 276 -5.26 -9.45 16.61
CA ILE A 276 -5.61 -10.86 16.60
C ILE A 276 -7.14 -11.04 16.42
N GLY A 277 -7.92 -10.14 17.02
CA GLY A 277 -9.39 -10.09 16.86
C GLY A 277 -10.14 -11.31 17.37
N LEU A 278 -9.64 -11.98 18.44
CA LEU A 278 -10.24 -13.18 18.99
C LEU A 278 -10.94 -12.94 20.32
N SER A 279 -10.51 -12.07 21.14
CA SER A 279 -10.97 -11.62 22.45
C SER A 279 -9.88 -11.73 23.54
N ALA A 280 -10.10 -11.08 24.67
CA ALA A 280 -9.23 -11.17 25.85
C ALA A 280 -9.14 -12.62 26.41
N GLY A 281 -10.13 -13.47 26.13
CA GLY A 281 -10.12 -14.89 26.52
C GLY A 281 -8.94 -15.68 25.96
N ILE A 282 -8.36 -15.26 24.83
CA ILE A 282 -7.16 -15.88 24.26
C ILE A 282 -5.94 -15.76 25.19
N LEU A 283 -5.76 -14.62 25.86
CA LEU A 283 -4.68 -14.44 26.83
C LEU A 283 -4.83 -15.43 27.99
N ALA A 284 -6.07 -15.64 28.48
CA ALA A 284 -6.35 -16.65 29.48
C ALA A 284 -6.01 -18.08 28.99
N VAL A 285 -6.37 -18.43 27.75
CA VAL A 285 -6.02 -19.72 27.12
C VAL A 285 -4.50 -19.91 27.08
N LEU A 286 -3.74 -18.88 26.71
CA LEU A 286 -2.27 -18.96 26.66
C LEU A 286 -1.64 -19.14 28.05
N ILE A 287 -2.09 -18.36 29.05
CA ILE A 287 -1.57 -18.41 30.43
C ILE A 287 -1.92 -19.75 31.07
N LEU A 288 -3.19 -20.17 31.05
CA LEU A 288 -3.62 -21.45 31.59
C LEU A 288 -3.01 -22.64 30.85
N GLY A 289 -2.79 -22.50 29.54
CA GLY A 289 -2.13 -23.50 28.71
C GLY A 289 -0.71 -23.83 29.18
N ILE A 290 0.04 -22.86 29.72
CA ILE A 290 1.38 -23.14 30.31
C ILE A 290 1.31 -24.18 31.42
N PHE A 291 0.21 -24.20 32.19
CA PHE A 291 0.03 -25.13 33.31
C PHE A 291 -0.63 -26.46 32.89
N LEU A 292 -1.55 -26.41 31.93
CA LEU A 292 -2.38 -27.54 31.56
C LEU A 292 -1.84 -28.40 30.39
N PHE A 293 -0.96 -27.84 29.56
CA PHE A 293 -0.51 -28.49 28.33
C PHE A 293 0.74 -29.34 28.52
N LYS A 294 0.97 -30.26 27.55
CA LYS A 294 2.21 -31.00 27.38
C LYS A 294 3.29 -30.06 26.81
N TYR A 295 4.52 -30.54 26.75
CA TYR A 295 5.71 -29.76 26.35
C TYR A 295 5.52 -28.95 25.06
N SER A 296 4.97 -29.54 24.00
CA SER A 296 4.82 -28.91 22.68
C SER A 296 3.86 -27.69 22.74
N GLU A 297 2.66 -27.90 23.21
CA GLU A 297 1.63 -26.84 23.31
C GLU A 297 2.01 -25.81 24.39
N LYS A 298 2.67 -26.25 25.49
CA LYS A 298 3.21 -25.33 26.51
C LYS A 298 4.26 -24.40 25.92
N LEU A 299 5.21 -24.90 25.13
CA LEU A 299 6.22 -24.07 24.47
C LEU A 299 5.59 -23.11 23.46
N MET A 300 4.57 -23.54 22.70
CA MET A 300 3.84 -22.64 21.82
C MET A 300 3.19 -21.47 22.59
N CYS A 301 2.53 -21.76 23.74
CA CYS A 301 1.94 -20.72 24.58
C CYS A 301 2.98 -19.71 25.07
N ILE A 302 4.13 -20.18 25.56
CA ILE A 302 5.22 -19.31 26.04
C ILE A 302 5.73 -18.42 24.89
N LEU A 303 6.03 -19.00 23.72
CA LEU A 303 6.53 -18.25 22.56
C LEU A 303 5.49 -17.26 22.02
N CYS A 304 4.20 -17.65 21.98
CA CYS A 304 3.13 -16.73 21.62
C CYS A 304 3.02 -15.55 22.59
N ILE A 305 3.07 -15.78 23.90
CA ILE A 305 3.05 -14.68 24.89
C ILE A 305 4.24 -13.75 24.66
N ILE A 306 5.46 -14.28 24.54
CA ILE A 306 6.66 -13.47 24.31
C ILE A 306 6.52 -12.59 23.06
N VAL A 307 6.11 -13.17 21.93
CA VAL A 307 6.02 -12.45 20.66
C VAL A 307 4.89 -11.43 20.67
N LEU A 308 3.71 -11.79 21.22
CA LEU A 308 2.53 -10.94 21.15
C LEU A 308 2.57 -9.80 22.20
N THR A 309 3.31 -9.94 23.29
CA THR A 309 3.37 -8.92 24.35
C THR A 309 4.59 -8.01 24.27
N LEU A 310 5.68 -8.44 23.62
CA LEU A 310 6.87 -7.59 23.47
C LEU A 310 6.77 -6.70 22.22
N PRO A 311 6.66 -5.37 22.36
CA PRO A 311 6.51 -4.44 21.24
C PRO A 311 7.62 -4.51 20.19
N VAL A 312 8.81 -5.01 20.56
CA VAL A 312 9.94 -5.19 19.63
C VAL A 312 9.59 -6.10 18.45
N PHE A 313 8.77 -7.14 18.66
CA PHE A 313 8.36 -8.02 17.58
C PHE A 313 7.42 -7.30 16.61
N SER A 314 6.42 -6.57 17.10
CA SER A 314 5.57 -5.73 16.26
C SER A 314 6.39 -4.70 15.49
N TRP A 315 7.34 -4.05 16.14
CA TRP A 315 8.23 -3.07 15.52
C TRP A 315 9.07 -3.69 14.39
N ILE A 316 9.73 -4.84 14.63
CA ILE A 316 10.52 -5.57 13.62
C ILE A 316 9.64 -6.00 12.45
N LEU A 317 8.48 -6.60 12.73
CA LEU A 317 7.54 -7.10 11.71
C LEU A 317 6.94 -5.96 10.86
N ASN A 318 6.91 -4.73 11.38
CA ASN A 318 6.54 -3.52 10.63
C ASN A 318 7.75 -2.79 10.01
N GLY A 319 8.88 -3.48 9.84
CA GLY A 319 10.08 -2.95 9.17
C GLY A 319 10.84 -1.89 9.96
N GLY A 320 10.71 -1.87 11.30
CA GLY A 320 11.35 -0.89 12.17
C GLY A 320 10.72 0.52 12.12
N LEU A 321 9.56 0.67 11.51
CA LEU A 321 8.92 1.97 11.28
C LEU A 321 7.99 2.39 12.44
N TYR A 322 7.17 1.46 12.93
CA TYR A 322 6.16 1.72 13.97
C TYR A 322 5.72 0.43 14.65
N ILE A 323 5.05 0.55 15.80
CA ILE A 323 4.42 -0.56 16.50
C ILE A 323 2.95 -0.63 16.06
N ARG A 324 2.51 -1.79 15.50
CA ARG A 324 1.13 -2.01 15.06
C ARG A 324 0.78 -3.49 15.07
N ASP A 325 -0.34 -3.80 15.67
CA ASP A 325 -0.80 -5.17 15.92
C ASP A 325 -1.21 -5.93 14.67
N LYS A 326 -1.52 -5.23 13.57
CA LYS A 326 -1.85 -5.87 12.29
C LYS A 326 -0.78 -6.88 11.84
N ALA A 327 0.49 -6.68 12.25
CA ALA A 327 1.56 -7.62 11.96
C ALA A 327 1.32 -9.01 12.55
N PHE A 328 0.50 -9.13 13.60
CA PHE A 328 0.21 -10.38 14.29
C PHE A 328 -0.98 -11.18 13.72
N ILE A 329 -1.67 -10.68 12.70
CA ILE A 329 -2.80 -11.39 12.05
C ILE A 329 -2.44 -12.86 11.69
N PRO A 330 -1.22 -13.21 11.21
CA PRO A 330 -0.85 -14.60 10.93
C PRO A 330 -0.89 -15.54 12.13
N PHE A 331 -0.93 -15.04 13.38
CA PHE A 331 -1.06 -15.89 14.58
C PHE A 331 -2.47 -16.47 14.77
N VAL A 332 -3.50 -15.90 14.14
CA VAL A 332 -4.90 -16.31 14.33
C VAL A 332 -5.12 -17.83 14.23
N PRO A 333 -4.67 -18.54 13.18
CA PRO A 333 -4.86 -19.99 13.10
C PRO A 333 -4.14 -20.76 14.22
N LEU A 334 -2.94 -20.33 14.65
CA LEU A 334 -2.20 -20.98 15.72
C LEU A 334 -2.90 -20.80 17.08
N LEU A 335 -3.45 -19.61 17.34
CA LEU A 335 -4.21 -19.31 18.55
C LEU A 335 -5.53 -20.09 18.59
N CYS A 336 -6.21 -20.23 17.46
CA CYS A 336 -7.40 -21.10 17.36
C CYS A 336 -7.05 -22.58 17.56
N TYR A 337 -5.90 -23.05 17.11
CA TYR A 337 -5.38 -24.40 17.39
C TYR A 337 -5.10 -24.60 18.88
N LEU A 338 -4.46 -23.65 19.56
CA LEU A 338 -4.21 -23.71 21.01
C LEU A 338 -5.53 -23.68 21.79
N THR A 339 -6.54 -22.93 21.30
CA THR A 339 -7.89 -22.96 21.86
C THR A 339 -8.54 -24.33 21.70
N ALA A 340 -8.40 -24.98 20.54
CA ALA A 340 -8.87 -26.36 20.34
C ALA A 340 -8.20 -27.34 21.32
N SER A 341 -6.89 -27.22 21.51
CA SER A 341 -6.12 -28.02 22.48
C SER A 341 -6.61 -27.78 23.91
N PHE A 342 -6.90 -26.53 24.28
CA PHE A 342 -7.40 -26.15 25.57
C PHE A 342 -8.80 -26.73 25.84
N LEU A 343 -9.71 -26.59 24.89
CA LEU A 343 -11.08 -27.16 25.00
C LEU A 343 -11.03 -28.68 25.10
N GLN A 344 -10.17 -29.33 24.33
CA GLN A 344 -9.99 -30.81 24.43
C GLN A 344 -9.43 -31.19 25.79
N ARG A 345 -8.53 -30.42 26.40
CA ARG A 345 -8.01 -30.68 27.75
C ARG A 345 -9.04 -30.45 28.81
N ILE A 346 -9.81 -29.38 28.73
CA ILE A 346 -10.96 -29.11 29.64
C ILE A 346 -11.96 -30.27 29.58
N GLN A 347 -12.27 -30.77 28.39
CA GLN A 347 -13.17 -31.90 28.21
C GLN A 347 -12.70 -33.17 28.98
N THR A 348 -11.41 -33.33 29.20
CA THR A 348 -10.86 -34.48 29.99
C THR A 348 -10.81 -34.22 31.49
N LEU A 349 -10.86 -32.97 31.94
CA LEU A 349 -10.73 -32.60 33.34
C LEU A 349 -12.09 -32.50 34.09
N PHE A 350 -13.14 -32.09 33.38
CA PHE A 350 -14.45 -31.81 33.96
C PHE A 350 -15.43 -32.97 33.73
N SER A 351 -16.34 -33.21 34.72
CA SER A 351 -17.40 -34.19 34.57
C SER A 351 -18.35 -33.84 33.42
N ARG A 352 -18.95 -34.86 32.78
CA ARG A 352 -19.86 -34.69 31.64
C ARG A 352 -21.05 -33.77 31.94
N LYS A 353 -21.42 -33.64 33.21
CA LYS A 353 -22.57 -32.85 33.69
C LYS A 353 -22.37 -31.35 33.46
N TYR A 354 -21.17 -30.82 33.75
CA TYR A 354 -20.88 -29.37 33.65
C TYR A 354 -20.25 -28.97 32.31
N LEU A 355 -19.77 -29.95 31.55
CA LEU A 355 -19.03 -29.73 30.31
C LEU A 355 -19.80 -28.90 29.27
N PRO A 356 -21.12 -29.14 29.00
CA PRO A 356 -21.86 -28.32 28.04
C PRO A 356 -21.86 -26.84 28.40
N VAL A 357 -22.09 -26.52 29.70
CA VAL A 357 -22.12 -25.13 30.15
C VAL A 357 -20.75 -24.46 30.02
N ILE A 358 -19.69 -25.15 30.46
CA ILE A 358 -18.29 -24.62 30.40
C ILE A 358 -17.85 -24.36 28.97
N LEU A 359 -18.24 -25.17 27.99
CA LEU A 359 -17.86 -25.03 26.61
C LEU A 359 -18.77 -24.07 25.82
N LEU A 360 -20.08 -24.12 26.09
CA LEU A 360 -21.09 -23.39 25.34
C LEU A 360 -21.10 -21.89 25.69
N THR A 361 -20.98 -21.56 26.98
CA THR A 361 -21.11 -20.17 27.44
C THR A 361 -20.04 -19.22 26.82
N PRO A 362 -18.71 -19.52 26.88
CA PRO A 362 -17.69 -18.67 26.23
C PRO A 362 -17.90 -18.59 24.73
N PHE A 363 -18.32 -19.67 24.08
CA PHE A 363 -18.58 -19.71 22.65
C PHE A 363 -19.78 -18.83 22.26
N LEU A 364 -20.87 -18.85 23.04
CA LEU A 364 -22.03 -17.98 22.83
C LEU A 364 -21.65 -16.49 23.00
N ILE A 365 -20.89 -16.17 24.06
CA ILE A 365 -20.38 -14.81 24.27
C ILE A 365 -19.56 -14.35 23.04
N TYR A 366 -18.67 -15.22 22.54
CA TYR A 366 -17.88 -14.93 21.35
C TYR A 366 -18.76 -14.70 20.13
N LEU A 367 -19.78 -15.53 19.89
CA LEU A 367 -20.71 -15.33 18.76
C LEU A 367 -21.48 -14.02 18.86
N VAL A 368 -21.89 -13.61 20.09
CA VAL A 368 -22.53 -12.30 20.29
C VAL A 368 -21.55 -11.16 19.94
N CYS A 369 -20.32 -11.21 20.44
CA CYS A 369 -19.31 -10.21 20.12
C CYS A 369 -19.04 -10.13 18.59
N ALA A 370 -18.92 -11.29 17.93
CA ALA A 370 -18.76 -11.37 16.49
C ALA A 370 -19.98 -10.78 15.74
N GLY A 371 -21.20 -11.09 16.20
CA GLY A 371 -22.43 -10.56 15.62
C GLY A 371 -22.56 -9.05 15.74
N LEU A 372 -22.20 -8.48 16.90
CA LEU A 372 -22.16 -7.03 17.10
C LEU A 372 -21.12 -6.36 16.18
N TYR A 373 -19.94 -6.95 16.06
CA TYR A 373 -18.90 -6.44 15.18
C TYR A 373 -19.30 -6.51 13.70
N ILE A 374 -19.89 -7.63 13.25
CA ILE A 374 -20.43 -7.76 11.90
C ILE A 374 -21.50 -6.69 11.64
N ASN A 375 -22.41 -6.46 12.58
CA ASN A 375 -23.45 -5.45 12.41
C ASN A 375 -22.88 -4.03 12.29
N GLN A 376 -21.83 -3.72 13.04
CA GLN A 376 -21.09 -2.45 12.92
C GLN A 376 -20.42 -2.32 11.53
N GLU A 377 -19.78 -3.37 11.04
CA GLU A 377 -19.06 -3.37 9.78
C GLU A 377 -19.98 -3.32 8.55
N LEU A 378 -21.20 -3.84 8.63
CA LEU A 378 -22.17 -3.84 7.53
C LEU A 378 -22.54 -2.45 7.00
N GLY A 379 -22.29 -1.38 7.77
CA GLY A 379 -22.46 0.01 7.33
C GLY A 379 -21.28 0.59 6.52
N SER A 380 -20.18 -0.16 6.39
CA SER A 380 -18.92 0.32 5.81
C SER A 380 -18.61 -0.24 4.42
N ASN A 381 -19.53 -0.98 3.81
CA ASN A 381 -19.35 -1.57 2.49
C ASN A 381 -19.53 -0.52 1.38
N ALA A 382 -18.90 -0.77 0.25
CA ALA A 382 -19.09 0.03 -0.94
C ALA A 382 -20.49 -0.16 -1.52
N ASP A 383 -21.09 0.94 -1.96
CA ASP A 383 -22.33 0.90 -2.71
C ASP A 383 -22.08 0.23 -4.08
N LYS A 384 -23.02 -0.61 -4.50
CA LYS A 384 -22.99 -1.30 -5.79
C LYS A 384 -23.07 -0.31 -6.95
N GLU A 385 -23.95 0.68 -6.87
CA GLU A 385 -24.13 1.69 -7.93
C GLU A 385 -22.85 2.51 -8.12
N LEU A 386 -22.19 2.92 -7.02
CA LEU A 386 -20.90 3.58 -7.06
C LEU A 386 -19.86 2.67 -7.75
N CYS A 387 -19.76 1.40 -7.32
CA CYS A 387 -18.81 0.47 -7.93
C CYS A 387 -19.05 0.26 -9.43
N GLU A 388 -20.31 0.08 -9.85
CA GLU A 388 -20.68 -0.09 -11.25
C GLU A 388 -20.36 1.18 -12.05
N SER A 389 -20.64 2.37 -11.52
CA SER A 389 -20.34 3.64 -12.18
C SER A 389 -18.84 3.86 -12.39
N LEU A 390 -18.00 3.46 -11.43
CA LEU A 390 -16.55 3.58 -11.55
C LEU A 390 -15.92 2.60 -12.58
N TRP A 391 -16.61 1.49 -12.87
CA TRP A 391 -16.19 0.48 -13.86
C TRP A 391 -16.99 0.58 -15.16
N ASP A 392 -17.74 1.65 -15.36
CA ASP A 392 -18.47 1.88 -16.59
C ASP A 392 -17.52 2.11 -17.78
N SER A 393 -17.89 1.58 -18.93
CA SER A 393 -17.09 1.67 -20.16
C SER A 393 -16.98 3.09 -20.72
N SER A 394 -17.86 4.00 -20.32
CA SER A 394 -17.85 5.42 -20.75
C SER A 394 -16.55 6.12 -20.35
N TRP A 395 -16.01 5.83 -19.16
CA TRP A 395 -14.71 6.35 -18.72
C TRP A 395 -13.60 5.98 -19.70
N LYS A 396 -13.50 4.69 -20.01
CA LYS A 396 -12.46 4.20 -20.92
C LYS A 396 -12.62 4.77 -22.32
N SER A 397 -13.85 4.82 -22.84
CA SER A 397 -14.14 5.33 -24.18
C SER A 397 -13.74 6.79 -24.34
N GLU A 398 -14.09 7.64 -23.35
CA GLU A 398 -13.74 9.07 -23.36
C GLU A 398 -12.23 9.30 -23.25
N ILE A 399 -11.55 8.53 -22.37
CA ILE A 399 -10.10 8.62 -22.19
C ILE A 399 -9.37 8.14 -23.46
N ASP A 400 -9.80 7.04 -24.08
CA ASP A 400 -9.22 6.54 -25.33
C ASP A 400 -9.36 7.58 -26.46
N ALA A 401 -10.53 8.23 -26.58
CA ALA A 401 -10.75 9.30 -27.54
C ALA A 401 -9.85 10.52 -27.29
N ALA A 402 -9.67 10.88 -26.03
CA ALA A 402 -8.80 11.98 -25.64
C ALA A 402 -7.32 11.66 -25.93
N LEU A 403 -6.85 10.45 -25.60
CA LEU A 403 -5.49 10.00 -25.88
C LEU A 403 -5.16 9.94 -27.37
N ALA A 404 -6.14 9.59 -28.22
CA ALA A 404 -5.97 9.55 -29.66
C ALA A 404 -5.71 10.94 -30.28
N GLN A 405 -6.16 12.02 -29.65
CA GLN A 405 -5.96 13.39 -30.11
C GLN A 405 -4.59 13.98 -29.72
N GLU A 406 -3.92 13.39 -28.71
CA GLU A 406 -2.64 13.91 -28.22
C GLU A 406 -1.46 13.47 -29.11
N LYS A 407 -0.55 14.42 -29.44
CA LYS A 407 0.67 14.14 -30.21
C LYS A 407 1.89 13.97 -29.32
N GLY A 408 2.00 14.75 -28.26
CA GLY A 408 3.10 14.73 -27.29
C GLY A 408 2.84 13.78 -26.11
N LEU A 409 3.72 13.84 -25.14
CA LEU A 409 3.62 13.10 -23.87
C LEU A 409 3.11 14.03 -22.78
N TYR A 410 1.87 13.81 -22.33
CA TYR A 410 1.16 14.63 -21.37
C TYR A 410 0.43 13.77 -20.34
N ARG A 411 -0.01 14.39 -19.23
CA ARG A 411 -0.80 13.73 -18.20
C ARG A 411 -2.27 14.15 -18.26
N MET A 412 -3.07 13.28 -17.68
CA MET A 412 -4.53 13.41 -17.59
C MET A 412 -4.93 13.17 -16.13
N GLU A 413 -5.62 14.12 -15.51
CA GLU A 413 -6.04 14.05 -14.10
C GLU A 413 -7.55 14.16 -13.95
N GLN A 414 -8.05 13.69 -12.84
CA GLN A 414 -9.43 13.91 -12.44
C GLN A 414 -9.61 15.34 -11.93
N ASP A 415 -10.71 15.97 -12.26
CA ASP A 415 -11.05 17.30 -11.77
C ASP A 415 -11.41 17.32 -10.28
N GLY A 416 -11.53 18.51 -9.72
CA GLY A 416 -11.75 18.77 -8.31
C GLY A 416 -13.00 18.12 -7.70
N SER A 417 -14.06 17.99 -8.46
CA SER A 417 -15.29 17.30 -8.05
C SER A 417 -15.07 15.80 -7.76
N LEU A 418 -14.10 15.20 -8.44
CA LEU A 418 -13.70 13.79 -8.24
C LEU A 418 -12.58 13.64 -7.23
N LYS A 419 -11.92 14.72 -6.81
CA LYS A 419 -10.79 14.70 -5.87
C LYS A 419 -11.19 14.30 -4.45
N GLU A 420 -12.40 14.64 -4.05
CA GLU A 420 -12.92 14.31 -2.72
C GLU A 420 -13.37 12.85 -2.63
N ASP A 421 -13.54 12.18 -3.77
CA ASP A 421 -13.87 10.77 -3.84
C ASP A 421 -12.61 9.90 -3.75
N ASN A 422 -12.36 9.37 -2.55
CA ASN A 422 -11.24 8.45 -2.28
C ASN A 422 -11.29 7.19 -3.16
N SER A 423 -12.46 6.84 -3.68
CA SER A 423 -12.67 5.62 -4.48
C SER A 423 -11.95 5.67 -5.83
N ASN A 424 -11.69 6.87 -6.36
CA ASN A 424 -11.08 7.04 -7.68
C ASN A 424 -9.56 7.18 -7.67
N MET A 425 -8.93 7.26 -6.51
CA MET A 425 -7.49 7.31 -6.42
C MET A 425 -6.85 6.06 -7.02
N ASN A 426 -5.73 6.19 -7.70
CA ASN A 426 -5.01 5.13 -8.43
C ASN A 426 -5.80 4.47 -9.56
N ARG A 427 -6.99 4.93 -9.92
CA ARG A 427 -7.75 4.34 -11.00
C ARG A 427 -7.20 4.78 -12.35
N ILE A 428 -6.80 3.79 -13.15
CA ILE A 428 -6.30 3.95 -14.51
C ILE A 428 -7.24 3.16 -15.43
N TRP A 429 -7.84 3.84 -16.39
CA TRP A 429 -8.74 3.22 -17.36
C TRP A 429 -8.04 2.78 -18.64
N ASN A 430 -6.87 3.39 -18.94
CA ASN A 430 -5.97 3.00 -20.00
C ASN A 430 -4.51 3.15 -19.54
N PRO A 431 -3.63 2.16 -19.72
CA PRO A 431 -2.21 2.27 -19.30
C PRO A 431 -1.43 3.44 -19.92
N ALA A 432 -1.89 3.98 -21.07
CA ALA A 432 -1.33 5.21 -21.66
C ALA A 432 -1.81 6.50 -20.99
N GLN A 433 -2.77 6.43 -20.06
CA GLN A 433 -3.21 7.52 -19.21
C GLN A 433 -2.18 7.71 -18.08
N TRP A 434 -1.32 8.70 -18.22
CA TRP A 434 -0.36 9.05 -17.17
C TRP A 434 -0.99 10.04 -16.20
N THR A 435 -0.73 9.87 -14.89
CA THR A 435 -1.27 10.72 -13.82
C THR A 435 -0.18 11.20 -12.87
N THR A 436 -0.48 12.23 -12.08
CA THR A 436 0.36 12.67 -10.96
C THR A 436 -0.10 12.06 -9.64
N THR A 437 -1.34 11.56 -9.61
CA THR A 437 -1.99 11.04 -8.41
C THR A 437 -1.43 9.69 -8.01
N LEU A 438 -1.22 9.52 -6.70
CA LEU A 438 -0.84 8.27 -6.09
C LEU A 438 -1.39 8.18 -4.67
N TYR A 439 -2.13 7.11 -4.37
CA TYR A 439 -2.53 6.74 -3.03
C TYR A 439 -1.90 5.38 -2.67
N SER A 440 -0.70 5.42 -2.11
CA SER A 440 0.08 4.24 -1.72
C SER A 440 0.94 4.54 -0.49
N SER A 441 1.17 3.52 0.32
CA SER A 441 2.09 3.61 1.47
C SER A 441 3.57 3.47 1.07
N ALA A 442 3.87 3.11 -0.18
CA ALA A 442 5.21 3.10 -0.75
C ALA A 442 5.22 3.92 -2.05
N TYR A 443 6.25 4.73 -2.24
CA TYR A 443 6.35 5.72 -3.32
C TYR A 443 7.80 6.18 -3.53
N ASN A 444 8.06 6.87 -4.64
CA ASN A 444 9.34 7.53 -4.89
C ASN A 444 9.55 8.68 -3.89
N GLN A 445 10.64 8.61 -3.12
CA GLN A 445 10.92 9.56 -2.03
C GLN A 445 11.25 10.97 -2.53
N ASP A 446 11.95 11.09 -3.68
CA ASP A 446 12.27 12.39 -4.26
C ASP A 446 11.00 13.12 -4.72
N TYR A 447 10.06 12.38 -5.34
CA TYR A 447 8.76 12.92 -5.72
C TYR A 447 7.94 13.37 -4.51
N GLN A 448 7.89 12.57 -3.46
CA GLN A 448 7.22 12.95 -2.21
C GLN A 448 7.87 14.19 -1.57
N THR A 449 9.19 14.28 -1.58
CA THR A 449 9.92 15.45 -1.06
C THR A 449 9.62 16.69 -1.90
N PHE A 450 9.55 16.54 -3.23
CA PHE A 450 9.16 17.63 -4.12
C PHE A 450 7.77 18.16 -3.79
N LEU A 451 6.79 17.28 -3.66
CA LEU A 451 5.41 17.64 -3.33
C LEU A 451 5.29 18.34 -1.97
N THR A 452 5.97 17.84 -0.95
CA THR A 452 5.75 18.26 0.44
C THR A 452 6.72 19.33 0.92
N ARG A 453 7.88 19.48 0.28
CA ARG A 453 8.94 20.41 0.74
C ARG A 453 9.44 21.36 -0.34
N THR A 454 9.75 20.85 -1.54
CA THR A 454 10.37 21.68 -2.59
C THR A 454 9.33 22.58 -3.25
N PHE A 455 8.34 21.99 -3.91
CA PHE A 455 7.22 22.73 -4.50
C PHE A 455 6.20 23.14 -3.45
N LYS A 456 6.02 22.30 -2.45
CA LYS A 456 5.11 22.48 -1.32
C LYS A 456 3.67 22.69 -1.76
N THR A 457 3.13 21.67 -2.42
CA THR A 457 1.73 21.63 -2.80
C THR A 457 0.84 21.52 -1.56
N GLU A 458 -0.42 21.82 -1.70
CA GLU A 458 -1.43 21.58 -0.68
C GLU A 458 -1.51 20.09 -0.31
N LEU A 459 -1.65 19.80 0.99
CA LEU A 459 -1.75 18.45 1.53
C LEU A 459 -3.15 18.22 2.11
N PRO A 460 -4.08 17.61 1.35
CA PRO A 460 -5.45 17.40 1.80
C PRO A 460 -5.61 16.28 2.83
N TYR A 461 -4.63 15.34 2.94
CA TYR A 461 -4.75 14.12 3.73
C TYR A 461 -3.72 13.97 4.84
N ASN A 462 -4.04 13.06 5.75
CA ASN A 462 -3.28 12.74 6.94
C ASN A 462 -2.17 11.81 6.63
N ASN A 463 -1.22 11.94 5.82
CA ASN A 463 -0.18 10.94 5.88
C ASN A 463 1.05 11.18 5.01
N ALA A 464 2.06 10.35 5.26
CA ALA A 464 3.23 10.24 4.42
C ALA A 464 2.94 9.52 3.09
N ILE A 465 1.68 9.32 2.70
CA ILE A 465 1.29 8.77 1.41
C ILE A 465 1.42 9.87 0.37
N SER A 466 2.06 9.55 -0.74
CA SER A 466 2.09 10.44 -1.89
C SER A 466 0.70 10.50 -2.51
N HIS A 467 0.01 11.56 -2.23
CA HIS A 467 -1.35 11.79 -2.64
C HIS A 467 -1.44 13.20 -3.19
N SER A 468 -1.64 13.33 -4.46
CA SER A 468 -1.63 14.63 -5.09
C SER A 468 -2.57 14.70 -6.28
N THR A 469 -3.74 15.25 -6.03
CA THR A 469 -4.49 16.00 -7.04
C THR A 469 -4.38 17.46 -6.65
N SER A 470 -3.29 18.12 -7.05
CA SER A 470 -3.06 19.50 -6.66
C SER A 470 -3.96 20.48 -7.40
N GLY A 471 -4.57 21.42 -6.66
CA GLY A 471 -5.27 22.57 -7.20
C GLY A 471 -4.34 23.68 -7.70
N ASN A 472 -3.05 23.61 -7.36
CA ASN A 472 -2.05 24.58 -7.74
C ASN A 472 -1.82 24.61 -9.27
N PRO A 473 -2.13 25.72 -9.98
CA PRO A 473 -2.01 25.80 -11.44
C PRO A 473 -0.55 25.70 -11.92
N LEU A 474 0.43 26.18 -11.15
CA LEU A 474 1.85 26.03 -11.48
C LEU A 474 2.29 24.58 -11.42
N PHE A 475 1.81 23.83 -10.42
CA PHE A 475 2.08 22.40 -10.29
C PHE A 475 1.47 21.61 -11.48
N ARG A 476 0.20 21.90 -11.81
CA ARG A 476 -0.46 21.25 -12.96
C ARG A 476 0.30 21.50 -14.26
N LYS A 477 0.70 22.75 -14.51
CA LYS A 477 1.53 23.10 -15.67
C LYS A 477 2.85 22.34 -15.65
N PHE A 478 3.61 22.42 -14.55
CA PHE A 478 4.92 21.79 -14.41
C PHE A 478 4.87 20.27 -14.65
N MET A 479 3.85 19.60 -14.10
CA MET A 479 3.67 18.14 -14.25
C MET A 479 3.06 17.73 -15.58
N GLY A 480 2.72 18.67 -16.46
CA GLY A 480 2.19 18.37 -17.78
C GLY A 480 0.76 17.84 -17.79
N VAL A 481 -0.09 18.29 -16.84
CA VAL A 481 -1.51 17.93 -16.80
C VAL A 481 -2.24 18.72 -17.87
N LYS A 482 -2.48 18.09 -19.03
CA LYS A 482 -3.10 18.72 -20.19
C LYS A 482 -4.60 18.48 -20.31
N ARG A 483 -5.11 17.44 -19.70
CA ARG A 483 -6.54 17.13 -19.69
C ARG A 483 -7.06 16.88 -18.29
N LEU A 484 -8.25 17.39 -18.01
CA LEU A 484 -9.01 17.15 -16.80
C LEU A 484 -10.23 16.29 -17.14
N ILE A 485 -10.41 15.23 -16.39
CA ILE A 485 -11.56 14.32 -16.50
C ILE A 485 -12.64 14.85 -15.56
N ASN A 486 -13.80 15.14 -16.11
CA ASN A 486 -14.96 15.66 -15.40
C ASN A 486 -16.12 14.66 -15.45
N LYS A 487 -16.97 14.70 -14.43
CA LYS A 487 -18.25 14.00 -14.39
C LYS A 487 -19.32 15.03 -14.07
N ASP A 488 -20.32 15.17 -14.95
CA ASP A 488 -21.42 16.08 -14.72
C ASP A 488 -22.44 15.52 -13.69
N GLU A 489 -23.43 16.35 -13.30
CA GLU A 489 -24.48 15.95 -12.36
C GLU A 489 -25.36 14.78 -12.88
N LYS A 490 -25.38 14.54 -14.18
CA LYS A 490 -26.11 13.45 -14.84
C LYS A 490 -25.26 12.18 -14.94
N GLY A 491 -24.00 12.23 -14.51
CA GLY A 491 -23.07 11.11 -14.56
C GLY A 491 -22.31 10.97 -15.89
N ASN A 492 -22.44 11.91 -16.85
CA ASN A 492 -21.70 11.86 -18.10
C ASN A 492 -20.23 12.21 -17.87
N ILE A 493 -19.35 11.42 -18.48
CA ILE A 493 -17.90 11.63 -18.42
C ILE A 493 -17.47 12.46 -19.62
N SER A 494 -16.62 13.44 -19.37
CA SER A 494 -16.00 14.27 -20.39
C SER A 494 -14.56 14.60 -20.06
N THR A 495 -13.76 14.91 -21.06
CA THR A 495 -12.40 15.42 -20.88
C THR A 495 -12.31 16.86 -21.37
N GLN A 496 -11.77 17.74 -20.52
CA GLN A 496 -11.55 19.14 -20.83
C GLN A 496 -10.04 19.41 -20.96
N LEU A 497 -9.65 20.22 -21.95
CA LEU A 497 -8.28 20.70 -22.04
C LEU A 497 -7.99 21.66 -20.89
N ALA A 498 -6.89 21.42 -20.16
CA ALA A 498 -6.32 22.40 -19.26
C ALA A 498 -5.76 23.56 -20.09
N GLU A 499 -5.94 24.76 -19.59
CA GLU A 499 -5.53 25.98 -20.30
C GLU A 499 -4.00 26.04 -20.53
N TYR A 500 -3.25 25.47 -19.58
CA TYR A 500 -1.78 25.48 -19.60
C TYR A 500 -1.19 24.13 -19.21
N ALA A 501 -0.27 23.59 -20.00
CA ALA A 501 0.45 22.37 -19.67
C ALA A 501 1.85 22.36 -20.31
N ALA A 502 2.87 22.00 -19.54
CA ALA A 502 4.20 21.71 -20.05
C ALA A 502 4.24 20.30 -20.66
N PRO A 503 5.09 20.04 -21.67
CA PRO A 503 5.39 18.68 -22.08
C PRO A 503 6.02 17.90 -20.92
N VAL A 504 5.70 16.62 -20.76
CA VAL A 504 6.34 15.75 -19.74
C VAL A 504 7.85 15.61 -19.97
N LEU A 505 8.29 15.76 -21.24
CA LEU A 505 9.68 15.69 -21.65
C LEU A 505 9.96 16.77 -22.71
N TYR A 506 10.98 17.61 -22.47
CA TYR A 506 11.36 18.71 -23.35
C TYR A 506 12.85 19.01 -23.24
N ALA A 507 13.41 19.74 -24.20
CA ALA A 507 14.78 20.28 -24.15
C ALA A 507 14.78 21.77 -23.84
N THR A 508 15.83 22.22 -23.11
CA THR A 508 16.06 23.63 -22.79
C THR A 508 17.53 23.91 -22.46
N ASP A 509 17.96 25.16 -22.73
CA ASP A 509 19.21 25.73 -22.23
C ASP A 509 18.99 26.74 -21.08
N ARG A 510 17.71 26.96 -20.70
CA ARG A 510 17.35 27.85 -19.59
C ARG A 510 17.52 27.14 -18.26
N LEU A 511 18.71 27.16 -17.72
CA LEU A 511 19.10 26.42 -16.53
C LEU A 511 19.42 27.38 -15.37
N ILE A 512 19.15 26.92 -14.14
CA ILE A 512 19.58 27.49 -12.87
C ILE A 512 20.27 26.39 -12.06
N SER A 513 21.34 26.72 -11.33
CA SER A 513 22.03 25.73 -10.50
C SER A 513 21.20 25.34 -9.27
N SER A 514 21.40 24.11 -8.76
CA SER A 514 20.79 23.65 -7.52
C SER A 514 21.12 24.58 -6.33
N GLU A 515 22.36 25.12 -6.27
CA GLU A 515 22.77 26.06 -5.23
C GLU A 515 21.98 27.39 -5.27
N GLU A 516 21.78 27.95 -6.48
CA GLU A 516 20.99 29.18 -6.65
C GLU A 516 19.50 28.93 -6.32
N TYR A 517 18.96 27.79 -6.76
CA TYR A 517 17.58 27.41 -6.52
C TYR A 517 17.26 27.21 -5.04
N GLN A 518 18.14 26.55 -4.28
CA GLN A 518 17.94 26.29 -2.85
C GLN A 518 17.89 27.58 -1.99
N LYS A 519 18.41 28.68 -2.48
CA LYS A 519 18.33 30.00 -1.82
C LYS A 519 16.98 30.71 -2.00
N LEU A 520 16.12 30.17 -2.89
CA LEU A 520 14.82 30.75 -3.16
C LEU A 520 13.79 30.30 -2.12
N SER A 521 13.05 31.26 -1.58
CA SER A 521 11.89 31.02 -0.71
C SER A 521 10.58 31.18 -1.49
N PHE A 522 9.47 30.78 -0.90
CA PHE A 522 8.12 31.00 -1.45
C PHE A 522 7.83 32.48 -1.69
N PRO A 523 7.24 32.88 -2.83
CA PRO A 523 6.74 32.02 -3.93
C PRO A 523 7.82 31.76 -5.01
N TYR A 524 9.00 32.32 -4.88
CA TYR A 524 10.05 32.36 -5.91
C TYR A 524 10.63 30.98 -6.25
N ASN A 525 10.62 30.03 -5.31
CA ASN A 525 10.98 28.64 -5.57
C ASN A 525 10.01 27.97 -6.56
N GLN A 526 8.72 28.31 -6.55
CA GLN A 526 7.74 27.80 -7.50
C GLN A 526 7.79 28.54 -8.84
N THR A 527 7.86 29.86 -8.81
CA THR A 527 7.88 30.64 -10.04
C THR A 527 9.18 30.48 -10.83
N ALA A 528 10.31 30.17 -10.15
CA ALA A 528 11.57 29.86 -10.81
C ALA A 528 11.46 28.64 -11.73
N LEU A 529 10.73 27.59 -11.32
CA LEU A 529 10.50 26.39 -12.11
C LEU A 529 9.64 26.62 -13.37
N MET A 530 8.97 27.76 -13.45
CA MET A 530 8.23 28.17 -14.65
C MET A 530 9.13 28.88 -15.68
N LYS A 531 10.32 29.31 -15.27
CA LYS A 531 11.27 30.08 -16.10
C LYS A 531 12.57 29.36 -16.37
N TYR A 532 12.99 28.48 -15.47
CA TYR A 532 14.27 27.77 -15.51
C TYR A 532 14.13 26.32 -15.06
N ALA A 533 14.89 25.41 -15.64
CA ALA A 533 15.11 24.08 -15.13
C ALA A 533 16.30 24.06 -14.17
N VAL A 534 16.21 23.28 -13.09
CA VAL A 534 17.30 23.15 -12.11
C VAL A 534 18.17 21.96 -12.49
N ALA A 535 19.47 22.23 -12.75
CA ALA A 535 20.49 21.21 -13.05
C ALA A 535 21.83 21.60 -12.42
N ASP A 536 22.68 20.62 -12.07
CA ASP A 536 23.93 20.90 -11.32
C ASP A 536 25.06 21.41 -12.20
N ASP A 537 25.13 20.98 -13.45
CA ASP A 537 26.20 21.39 -14.39
C ASP A 537 25.83 22.71 -15.12
N THR A 538 25.87 23.80 -14.38
CA THR A 538 25.69 25.14 -14.97
C THR A 538 26.92 25.99 -14.82
N THR A 539 27.68 26.11 -15.90
CA THR A 539 28.91 26.94 -15.98
C THR A 539 28.64 28.46 -16.04
N LYS A 540 27.39 28.90 -16.19
CA LYS A 540 27.01 30.31 -16.34
C LYS A 540 26.27 30.84 -15.14
N LYS A 541 26.94 31.51 -14.22
CA LYS A 541 26.31 32.39 -13.22
C LYS A 541 25.81 33.66 -13.92
N SER A 542 24.53 34.01 -13.75
CA SER A 542 23.96 35.23 -14.30
C SER A 542 23.14 35.96 -13.20
N THR A 543 23.57 37.16 -12.87
CA THR A 543 22.85 38.11 -11.98
C THR A 543 21.45 38.45 -12.50
N ASP A 544 21.26 38.42 -13.81
CA ASP A 544 19.98 38.70 -14.49
C ASP A 544 18.90 37.66 -14.21
N LYS A 545 19.25 36.39 -13.93
CA LYS A 545 18.31 35.33 -13.60
C LYS A 545 17.58 35.59 -12.27
N LYS A 546 18.33 36.03 -11.25
CA LYS A 546 17.79 36.31 -9.92
C LYS A 546 16.77 37.47 -9.99
N ALA A 547 17.09 38.57 -10.71
CA ALA A 547 16.18 39.67 -10.89
C ALA A 547 14.85 39.22 -11.57
N LYS A 548 14.93 38.47 -12.67
CA LYS A 548 13.77 37.94 -13.39
C LYS A 548 12.90 36.99 -12.56
N ILE A 549 13.47 36.26 -11.60
CA ILE A 549 12.73 35.43 -10.67
C ILE A 549 12.03 36.30 -9.62
N MET A 550 12.74 37.28 -9.02
CA MET A 550 12.17 38.16 -7.99
C MET A 550 11.04 39.04 -8.54
N ASP A 551 11.09 39.42 -9.81
CA ASP A 551 10.03 40.20 -10.47
C ASP A 551 8.79 39.35 -10.81
N SER A 552 8.82 38.04 -10.61
CA SER A 552 7.72 37.13 -10.99
C SER A 552 6.53 37.16 -10.04
N ALA A 553 6.71 37.67 -8.82
CA ALA A 553 5.65 37.80 -7.84
C ALA A 553 5.89 39.06 -6.97
N VAL A 554 4.83 39.83 -6.75
CA VAL A 554 4.87 41.09 -6.02
C VAL A 554 4.05 40.94 -4.73
N PRO A 555 4.55 41.39 -3.58
CA PRO A 555 3.79 41.38 -2.33
C PRO A 555 2.46 42.15 -2.47
N VAL A 556 1.41 41.59 -1.91
CA VAL A 556 0.08 42.20 -1.85
C VAL A 556 -0.42 42.15 -0.40
N LYS A 557 -1.13 43.18 0.04
CA LYS A 557 -1.71 43.21 1.39
C LYS A 557 -2.97 42.35 1.43
N LEU A 558 -3.08 41.51 2.45
CA LEU A 558 -4.22 40.64 2.69
C LEU A 558 -4.86 41.02 4.03
N THR A 559 -6.18 41.13 4.04
CA THR A 559 -6.97 41.40 5.24
C THR A 559 -7.91 40.24 5.52
N PHE A 560 -7.83 39.70 6.73
CA PHE A 560 -8.75 38.71 7.24
C PHE A 560 -9.97 39.37 7.87
N PRO A 561 -11.14 38.78 7.78
CA PRO A 561 -12.31 39.25 8.53
C PRO A 561 -12.04 39.16 10.03
N GLN A 562 -12.68 40.01 10.80
CA GLN A 562 -12.63 39.98 12.26
C GLN A 562 -14.05 39.86 12.79
N ASP A 563 -14.28 38.86 13.62
CA ASP A 563 -15.54 38.56 14.29
C ASP A 563 -15.30 37.89 15.64
N SER A 564 -16.32 37.32 16.24
CA SER A 564 -16.21 36.59 17.51
C SER A 564 -15.32 35.36 17.47
N SER A 565 -14.97 34.89 16.29
CA SER A 565 -14.20 33.63 16.05
C SER A 565 -12.83 33.88 15.43
N ILE A 566 -12.59 35.05 14.84
CA ILE A 566 -11.33 35.41 14.17
C ILE A 566 -10.83 36.74 14.73
N HIS A 567 -9.75 36.71 15.49
CA HIS A 567 -9.18 37.88 16.16
C HIS A 567 -7.78 38.18 15.62
N LYS A 568 -7.51 39.45 15.37
CA LYS A 568 -6.16 39.91 15.02
C LYS A 568 -5.34 40.16 16.27
N GLU A 569 -4.16 39.52 16.34
CA GLU A 569 -3.18 39.67 17.41
C GLU A 569 -1.83 40.13 16.84
N GLY A 570 -1.61 41.47 16.77
CA GLY A 570 -0.44 42.01 16.08
C GLY A 570 -0.50 41.70 14.57
N ASP A 571 0.53 40.99 14.06
CA ASP A 571 0.59 40.54 12.67
C ASP A 571 0.00 39.14 12.46
N ASN A 572 -0.53 38.51 13.52
CA ASN A 572 -1.09 37.15 13.50
C ASN A 572 -2.62 37.19 13.54
N TYR A 573 -3.25 36.06 13.22
CA TYR A 573 -4.69 35.87 13.37
C TYR A 573 -4.96 34.62 14.19
N HIS A 574 -5.70 34.78 15.29
CA HIS A 574 -6.16 33.68 16.13
C HIS A 574 -7.56 33.26 15.72
N ILE A 575 -7.75 31.96 15.47
CA ILE A 575 -9.03 31.36 15.08
C ILE A 575 -9.46 30.43 16.21
N GLN A 576 -10.61 30.71 16.79
CA GLN A 576 -11.24 29.90 17.84
C GLN A 576 -12.71 29.68 17.52
N THR A 577 -13.07 28.50 17.10
CA THR A 577 -14.44 28.19 16.65
C THR A 577 -14.83 26.72 16.93
N PRO A 578 -16.10 26.50 17.38
CA PRO A 578 -16.61 25.12 17.59
C PRO A 578 -17.09 24.43 16.33
N LYS A 579 -17.22 25.12 15.20
CA LYS A 579 -17.66 24.61 13.91
C LYS A 579 -16.94 25.33 12.76
N PRO A 580 -16.84 24.72 11.56
CA PRO A 580 -16.23 25.39 10.41
C PRO A 580 -16.87 26.73 10.08
N ILE A 581 -16.05 27.70 9.61
CA ILE A 581 -16.45 29.02 9.22
C ILE A 581 -16.14 29.27 7.75
N ASP A 582 -17.15 29.57 6.96
CA ASP A 582 -17.00 30.06 5.60
C ASP A 582 -16.99 31.59 5.60
N THR A 583 -15.96 32.19 5.02
CA THR A 583 -15.77 33.65 4.97
C THR A 583 -14.96 34.07 3.74
N VAL A 584 -14.56 35.33 3.67
CA VAL A 584 -13.75 35.86 2.56
C VAL A 584 -12.54 36.62 3.07
N LEU A 585 -11.39 36.41 2.43
CA LEU A 585 -10.21 37.27 2.59
C LEU A 585 -10.31 38.42 1.60
N HIS A 586 -9.87 39.60 2.01
CA HIS A 586 -9.84 40.79 1.17
C HIS A 586 -8.39 41.09 0.75
N THR A 587 -8.17 41.32 -0.55
CA THR A 587 -6.89 41.72 -1.09
C THR A 587 -6.94 43.16 -1.57
N GLU A 588 -5.89 43.97 -1.31
CA GLU A 588 -5.71 45.29 -1.89
C GLU A 588 -5.13 45.16 -3.32
N LEU A 589 -5.83 44.43 -4.19
CA LEU A 589 -5.48 44.38 -5.61
C LEU A 589 -5.78 45.77 -6.24
N LYS A 590 -4.79 46.33 -6.95
CA LYS A 590 -5.10 47.40 -7.89
C LYS A 590 -6.06 46.80 -8.94
N SER A 591 -7.11 47.50 -9.30
CA SER A 591 -8.11 47.08 -10.28
C SER A 591 -7.41 46.71 -11.60
N ASP A 592 -6.93 45.49 -11.69
CA ASP A 592 -6.30 44.99 -12.89
C ASP A 592 -7.39 44.31 -13.72
N THR A 593 -7.39 44.59 -14.98
CA THR A 593 -8.37 44.09 -15.95
C THR A 593 -8.08 42.65 -16.40
N GLN A 594 -7.03 42.02 -15.85
CA GLN A 594 -6.57 40.69 -16.26
C GLN A 594 -6.58 39.71 -15.09
N LYS A 595 -6.76 38.43 -15.40
CA LYS A 595 -6.55 37.33 -14.44
C LYS A 595 -5.12 37.36 -13.88
N GLN A 596 -4.97 37.04 -12.61
CA GLN A 596 -3.70 36.99 -11.90
C GLN A 596 -3.53 35.71 -11.09
N LEU A 597 -2.29 35.37 -10.79
CA LEU A 597 -1.98 34.35 -9.80
C LEU A 597 -1.93 34.97 -8.40
N PHE A 598 -2.50 34.28 -7.43
CA PHE A 598 -2.44 34.64 -6.02
C PHE A 598 -1.68 33.55 -5.25
N PHE A 599 -0.73 33.98 -4.43
CA PHE A 599 0.12 33.16 -3.60
C PHE A 599 -0.09 33.50 -2.14
N LEU A 600 -0.36 32.49 -1.31
CA LEU A 600 -0.53 32.67 0.14
C LEU A 600 0.24 31.58 0.89
N GLN A 601 1.02 32.00 1.89
CA GLN A 601 1.69 31.09 2.80
C GLN A 601 1.59 31.63 4.23
N PHE A 602 1.37 30.73 5.19
CA PHE A 602 1.41 31.04 6.62
C PHE A 602 1.73 29.78 7.42
N GLU A 603 2.18 29.95 8.65
CA GLU A 603 2.36 28.89 9.62
C GLU A 603 1.13 28.75 10.50
N VAL A 604 0.67 27.52 10.72
CA VAL A 604 -0.42 27.16 11.62
C VAL A 604 0.16 26.65 12.94
N LYS A 605 -0.09 27.38 14.02
CA LYS A 605 0.22 26.99 15.40
C LYS A 605 -1.06 26.47 16.06
N ASN A 606 -1.16 25.15 16.16
CA ASN A 606 -2.35 24.47 16.69
C ASN A 606 -2.27 24.38 18.23
N ALA A 607 -3.16 25.07 18.96
CA ALA A 607 -3.25 25.00 20.41
C ALA A 607 -3.81 23.66 20.91
N LYS A 608 -4.53 22.91 20.05
CA LYS A 608 -5.07 21.58 20.35
C LYS A 608 -4.42 20.52 19.46
N PRO A 609 -3.19 20.05 19.77
CA PRO A 609 -2.41 19.16 18.88
C PRO A 609 -3.14 17.89 18.45
N ASN A 610 -4.07 17.39 19.26
CA ASN A 610 -4.88 16.20 18.97
C ASN A 610 -6.13 16.49 18.11
N HIS A 611 -6.30 17.70 17.64
CA HIS A 611 -7.33 18.12 16.70
C HIS A 611 -6.69 18.49 15.36
N SER A 612 -7.24 18.01 14.25
CA SER A 612 -6.73 18.38 12.92
C SER A 612 -7.16 19.81 12.56
N VAL A 613 -6.32 20.56 11.86
CA VAL A 613 -6.66 21.86 11.29
C VAL A 613 -6.73 21.73 9.77
N THR A 614 -7.86 22.15 9.19
CA THR A 614 -8.07 22.19 7.73
C THR A 614 -8.47 23.59 7.30
N ILE A 615 -7.83 24.11 6.26
CA ILE A 615 -8.20 25.40 5.65
C ILE A 615 -8.37 25.18 4.15
N LYS A 616 -9.51 25.64 3.62
CA LYS A 616 -9.78 25.70 2.18
C LYS A 616 -9.65 27.14 1.71
N LEU A 617 -8.93 27.39 0.63
CA LEU A 617 -8.82 28.69 -0.02
C LEU A 617 -9.19 28.53 -1.50
N ASN A 618 -10.20 29.23 -1.95
CA ASN A 618 -10.69 29.16 -3.33
C ASN A 618 -10.85 27.70 -3.83
N GLY A 619 -11.46 26.84 -2.99
CA GLY A 619 -11.66 25.41 -3.27
C GLY A 619 -10.46 24.50 -2.98
N THR A 620 -9.24 25.04 -2.87
CA THR A 620 -8.03 24.25 -2.58
C THR A 620 -7.87 24.05 -1.08
N ARG A 621 -7.64 22.79 -0.65
CA ARG A 621 -7.60 22.40 0.76
C ARG A 621 -6.18 22.07 1.24
N ASN A 622 -5.79 22.62 2.37
CA ASN A 622 -4.58 22.24 3.10
C ASN A 622 -4.93 21.73 4.51
N LYS A 623 -4.13 20.83 5.07
CA LYS A 623 -4.43 20.18 6.35
C LYS A 623 -3.16 19.93 7.17
N LEU A 624 -3.26 20.23 8.49
CA LEU A 624 -2.39 19.71 9.53
C LEU A 624 -3.12 18.60 10.27
N SER A 625 -2.62 17.37 10.22
CA SER A 625 -3.25 16.25 10.92
C SER A 625 -2.98 16.25 12.42
N ALA A 626 -3.93 15.68 13.20
CA ALA A 626 -3.78 15.53 14.64
C ALA A 626 -2.51 14.76 15.03
N ALA A 627 -1.88 15.12 16.13
CA ALA A 627 -0.59 14.57 16.56
C ALA A 627 -0.65 13.07 16.87
N TYR A 628 -1.79 12.57 17.37
CA TYR A 628 -1.98 11.13 17.62
C TYR A 628 -2.18 10.32 16.34
N HIS A 629 -2.41 10.98 15.21
CA HIS A 629 -2.67 10.27 13.96
C HIS A 629 -1.41 9.54 13.52
N ILE A 630 -1.52 8.24 13.26
CA ILE A 630 -0.38 7.39 12.94
C ILE A 630 0.40 7.85 11.69
N TYR A 631 -0.29 8.53 10.79
CA TYR A 631 0.28 9.14 9.59
C TYR A 631 0.25 10.67 9.73
N HIS A 632 0.71 11.18 10.89
CA HIS A 632 0.83 12.62 11.09
C HIS A 632 1.70 13.24 10.00
N ASN A 633 1.20 14.33 9.38
CA ASN A 633 1.85 14.91 8.20
C ASN A 633 2.85 16.04 8.52
N ASP A 634 2.95 16.48 9.77
CA ASP A 634 3.82 17.60 10.23
C ASP A 634 3.67 18.89 9.37
N ASN A 635 2.53 19.07 8.70
CA ASN A 635 2.31 20.16 7.78
C ASN A 635 1.87 21.43 8.53
N THR A 636 2.80 22.09 9.20
CA THR A 636 2.52 23.34 9.91
C THR A 636 2.52 24.57 9.01
N ILE A 637 3.12 24.52 7.82
CA ILE A 637 3.17 25.64 6.88
C ILE A 637 2.20 25.35 5.72
N PHE A 638 1.10 26.09 5.67
CA PHE A 638 0.13 26.01 4.58
C PHE A 638 0.55 26.90 3.43
N THR A 639 0.43 26.39 2.21
CA THR A 639 0.79 27.08 0.98
C THR A 639 -0.35 26.93 -0.01
N PHE A 640 -0.80 28.03 -0.57
CA PHE A 640 -1.86 28.05 -1.58
C PHE A 640 -1.39 28.87 -2.78
N VAL A 641 -1.69 28.37 -3.98
CA VAL A 641 -1.56 29.10 -5.24
C VAL A 641 -2.84 28.90 -6.01
N THR A 642 -3.49 29.98 -6.41
CA THR A 642 -4.77 29.97 -7.13
C THR A 642 -4.81 31.07 -8.17
N GLU A 643 -5.68 30.93 -9.15
CA GLU A 643 -6.00 32.00 -10.10
C GLU A 643 -7.10 32.87 -9.50
N LEU A 644 -7.00 34.19 -9.73
CA LEU A 644 -8.03 35.16 -9.43
C LEU A 644 -8.53 35.76 -10.73
N GLU A 645 -9.84 35.91 -10.86
CA GLU A 645 -10.45 36.59 -11.98
C GLU A 645 -10.11 38.10 -11.94
N ALA A 646 -10.26 38.77 -13.06
CA ALA A 646 -10.07 40.23 -13.20
C ALA A 646 -10.93 40.95 -12.19
N GLY A 647 -10.31 41.81 -11.35
CA GLY A 647 -11.00 42.59 -10.32
C GLY A 647 -11.51 41.78 -9.12
N GLN A 648 -11.12 40.52 -8.96
CA GLN A 648 -11.52 39.70 -7.81
C GLN A 648 -10.75 40.09 -6.55
N GLU A 649 -11.36 40.92 -5.71
CA GLU A 649 -10.79 41.37 -4.42
C GLU A 649 -11.13 40.43 -3.25
N LYS A 650 -12.17 39.59 -3.43
CA LYS A 650 -12.69 38.67 -2.40
C LYS A 650 -12.33 37.24 -2.71
N ILE A 651 -11.58 36.60 -1.81
CA ILE A 651 -11.13 35.22 -1.96
C ILE A 651 -11.88 34.36 -0.94
N PRO A 652 -12.72 33.39 -1.37
CA PRO A 652 -13.42 32.48 -0.45
C PRO A 652 -12.45 31.67 0.38
N VAL A 653 -12.68 31.58 1.68
CA VAL A 653 -11.91 30.75 2.62
C VAL A 653 -12.83 30.05 3.62
N THR A 654 -12.52 28.79 3.88
CA THR A 654 -13.14 28.01 4.96
C THR A 654 -12.09 27.67 5.99
N PHE A 655 -12.31 28.03 7.25
CA PHE A 655 -11.52 27.61 8.40
C PHE A 655 -12.23 26.47 9.11
N SER A 656 -11.51 25.38 9.42
CA SER A 656 -12.09 24.30 10.23
C SER A 656 -12.33 24.74 11.68
N ASP A 657 -13.18 24.01 12.37
CA ASP A 657 -13.28 24.08 13.83
C ASP A 657 -11.92 23.85 14.49
N GLY A 658 -11.74 24.44 15.69
CA GLY A 658 -10.49 24.30 16.43
C GLY A 658 -10.08 25.57 17.16
N ASP A 659 -8.82 25.57 17.60
CA ASP A 659 -8.15 26.66 18.32
C ASP A 659 -6.72 26.73 17.80
N TYR A 660 -6.42 27.70 16.93
CA TYR A 660 -5.12 27.81 16.28
C TYR A 660 -4.82 29.24 15.81
N THR A 661 -3.53 29.56 15.70
CA THR A 661 -3.04 30.87 15.26
C THR A 661 -2.31 30.75 13.92
N LEU A 662 -2.63 31.68 13.00
CA LEU A 662 -1.91 31.84 11.75
C LEU A 662 -0.82 32.90 11.95
N THR A 663 0.44 32.51 11.67
CA THR A 663 1.62 33.36 11.86
C THR A 663 2.46 33.43 10.57
N GLY A 664 3.26 34.50 10.44
CA GLY A 664 4.18 34.63 9.31
C GLY A 664 3.48 34.71 7.95
N ILE A 665 2.35 35.38 7.88
CA ILE A 665 1.51 35.46 6.68
C ILE A 665 2.26 36.22 5.57
N LYS A 666 2.36 35.56 4.41
CA LYS A 666 2.99 36.10 3.20
C LYS A 666 2.02 35.95 2.04
N SER A 667 1.68 37.04 1.39
CA SER A 667 0.79 37.06 0.23
C SER A 667 1.40 37.85 -0.92
N TYR A 668 1.23 37.30 -2.13
CA TYR A 668 1.80 37.89 -3.35
C TYR A 668 0.80 37.72 -4.49
N THR A 669 0.96 38.55 -5.51
CA THR A 669 0.34 38.37 -6.84
C THR A 669 1.40 38.21 -7.89
N GLY A 670 1.09 37.46 -8.93
CA GLY A 670 1.96 37.22 -10.09
C GLY A 670 1.18 37.27 -11.40
N ALA A 671 1.86 37.63 -12.46
CA ALA A 671 1.23 37.72 -13.76
C ALA A 671 0.86 36.33 -14.30
N LEU A 672 -0.23 36.26 -15.05
CA LEU A 672 -0.67 35.03 -15.73
C LEU A 672 0.39 34.49 -16.72
N SER A 673 1.34 35.32 -17.15
CA SER A 673 2.47 34.93 -18.00
C SER A 673 3.30 33.78 -17.40
N LEU A 674 3.28 33.57 -16.07
CA LEU A 674 3.88 32.38 -15.46
C LEU A 674 3.26 31.05 -15.95
N LEU A 675 1.98 31.10 -16.34
CA LEU A 675 1.29 29.95 -16.93
C LEU A 675 1.37 29.93 -18.45
N THR A 676 1.26 31.10 -19.12
CA THR A 676 1.19 31.20 -20.58
C THR A 676 2.55 31.15 -21.28
N ASP A 677 3.65 31.53 -20.58
CA ASP A 677 5.00 31.53 -21.15
C ASP A 677 5.46 30.08 -21.41
N THR A 678 5.75 29.79 -22.68
CA THR A 678 6.28 28.50 -23.14
C THR A 678 7.78 28.55 -23.46
N SER A 679 8.45 29.66 -23.22
CA SER A 679 9.85 29.90 -23.62
C SER A 679 10.87 29.00 -22.92
N LEU A 680 10.49 28.34 -21.83
CA LEU A 680 11.28 27.28 -21.18
C LEU A 680 11.30 25.99 -22.01
N TYR A 681 10.19 25.67 -22.68
CA TYR A 681 9.98 24.41 -23.42
C TYR A 681 10.41 24.60 -24.86
N GLN A 682 11.73 24.73 -25.08
CA GLN A 682 12.29 25.14 -26.38
C GLN A 682 12.19 24.06 -27.45
N SER A 683 12.09 22.80 -27.04
CA SER A 683 11.82 21.69 -27.95
C SER A 683 11.04 20.60 -27.19
N GLU A 684 9.95 20.16 -27.78
CA GLU A 684 9.10 19.09 -27.26
C GLU A 684 9.55 17.73 -27.81
N PHE A 685 9.52 16.72 -26.96
CA PHE A 685 9.74 15.34 -27.34
C PHE A 685 8.51 14.77 -28.07
N ILE A 686 8.77 14.11 -29.20
CA ILE A 686 7.74 13.41 -29.99
C ILE A 686 7.88 11.91 -29.73
N PRO A 687 6.96 11.31 -28.92
CA PRO A 687 7.04 9.89 -28.58
C PRO A 687 6.75 8.98 -29.77
N ASP A 688 7.49 7.90 -29.90
CA ASP A 688 7.08 6.75 -30.68
C ASP A 688 6.05 5.95 -29.85
N ARG A 689 4.78 6.08 -30.19
CA ARG A 689 3.68 5.48 -29.42
C ARG A 689 3.63 3.95 -29.48
N THR A 690 4.27 3.35 -30.47
CA THR A 690 4.34 1.88 -30.59
C THR A 690 5.35 1.31 -29.60
N HIS A 691 6.42 2.06 -29.31
CA HIS A 691 7.52 1.65 -28.44
C HIS A 691 7.47 2.30 -27.05
N THR A 692 6.73 3.42 -26.87
CA THR A 692 6.55 4.06 -25.57
C THR A 692 5.47 3.35 -24.75
N LYS A 693 5.85 2.35 -23.95
CA LYS A 693 4.95 1.57 -23.10
C LYS A 693 5.72 0.82 -22.01
N GLY A 694 5.08 0.63 -20.87
CA GLY A 694 5.68 -0.11 -19.75
C GLY A 694 6.99 0.50 -19.27
N ASN A 695 8.07 -0.27 -19.38
CA ASN A 695 9.40 0.11 -18.92
C ASN A 695 10.19 0.99 -19.91
N HIS A 696 9.63 1.29 -21.08
CA HIS A 696 10.35 1.90 -22.19
C HIS A 696 9.66 3.16 -22.73
N ILE A 697 10.44 4.22 -22.94
CA ILE A 697 10.03 5.47 -23.57
C ILE A 697 10.99 5.72 -24.73
N SER A 698 10.47 5.83 -25.95
CA SER A 698 11.24 6.05 -27.17
C SER A 698 10.63 7.16 -28.00
N GLY A 699 11.47 7.94 -28.69
CA GLY A 699 10.99 9.00 -29.58
C GLY A 699 12.09 9.93 -30.06
N LYS A 700 11.67 11.07 -30.62
CA LYS A 700 12.58 12.03 -31.27
C LYS A 700 12.50 13.39 -30.57
N ILE A 701 13.64 14.08 -30.54
CA ILE A 701 13.76 15.47 -30.12
C ILE A 701 14.75 16.21 -31.02
N SER A 702 14.43 17.46 -31.37
CA SER A 702 15.32 18.33 -32.16
C SER A 702 15.68 19.52 -31.30
N PHE A 703 16.96 19.80 -31.13
CA PHE A 703 17.38 20.95 -30.33
C PHE A 703 18.46 21.79 -31.07
N SER A 704 18.27 23.13 -31.09
CA SER A 704 19.10 24.04 -31.90
C SER A 704 20.44 24.41 -31.26
N GLN A 705 20.64 24.04 -29.96
CA GLN A 705 21.81 24.37 -29.16
C GLN A 705 22.10 23.28 -28.13
N ASN A 706 23.21 23.38 -27.41
CA ASN A 706 23.52 22.46 -26.32
C ASN A 706 22.70 22.84 -25.08
N GLY A 707 22.17 21.85 -24.34
CA GLY A 707 21.40 22.06 -23.14
C GLY A 707 21.06 20.74 -22.44
N TYR A 708 19.86 20.65 -21.93
CA TYR A 708 19.37 19.48 -21.18
C TYR A 708 18.01 19.02 -21.69
N VAL A 709 17.82 17.71 -21.66
CA VAL A 709 16.48 17.11 -21.62
C VAL A 709 16.02 17.13 -20.17
N ILE A 710 14.86 17.68 -19.97
CA ILE A 710 14.18 17.78 -18.69
C ILE A 710 12.91 16.96 -18.76
N THR A 711 12.65 16.20 -17.72
CA THR A 711 11.37 15.47 -17.59
C THR A 711 10.64 15.84 -16.30
N SER A 712 9.35 15.56 -16.24
CA SER A 712 8.58 15.50 -15.00
C SER A 712 8.31 14.06 -14.53
N ILE A 713 9.19 13.11 -14.92
CA ILE A 713 9.21 11.72 -14.45
C ILE A 713 10.12 11.66 -13.22
N PRO A 714 9.64 11.18 -12.05
CA PRO A 714 10.47 11.08 -10.84
C PRO A 714 11.75 10.28 -11.08
N PHE A 715 12.88 10.83 -10.64
CA PHE A 715 14.19 10.19 -10.79
C PHE A 715 14.27 8.90 -9.95
N ASP A 716 14.85 7.86 -10.55
CA ASP A 716 15.22 6.62 -9.90
C ASP A 716 16.52 6.09 -10.50
N LYS A 717 17.32 5.38 -9.70
CA LYS A 717 18.62 4.81 -10.14
C LYS A 717 18.46 3.70 -11.18
N GLY A 718 17.25 3.22 -11.41
CA GLY A 718 16.94 2.19 -12.40
C GLY A 718 16.83 2.72 -13.84
N PHE A 719 16.89 4.03 -14.08
CA PHE A 719 16.83 4.57 -15.42
C PHE A 719 18.16 4.41 -16.17
N GLU A 720 18.07 3.92 -17.37
CA GLU A 720 19.11 3.89 -18.39
C GLU A 720 18.66 4.74 -19.58
N VAL A 721 19.53 5.62 -20.06
CA VAL A 721 19.25 6.56 -21.15
C VAL A 721 20.23 6.33 -22.28
N SER A 722 19.74 6.31 -23.52
CA SER A 722 20.56 6.39 -24.71
C SER A 722 20.10 7.51 -25.65
N ILE A 723 21.08 8.18 -26.29
CA ILE A 723 20.88 9.19 -27.33
C ILE A 723 21.57 8.66 -28.57
N ASP A 724 20.83 8.43 -29.65
CA ASP A 724 21.35 7.90 -30.92
C ASP A 724 22.16 6.60 -30.74
N GLY A 725 21.71 5.74 -29.78
CA GLY A 725 22.39 4.49 -29.44
C GLY A 725 23.57 4.63 -28.47
N CYS A 726 23.97 5.86 -28.09
CA CYS A 726 25.04 6.09 -27.13
C CYS A 726 24.49 6.27 -25.71
N ALA A 727 25.03 5.51 -24.74
CA ALA A 727 24.60 5.62 -23.34
C ALA A 727 24.96 7.00 -22.75
N VAL A 728 24.02 7.60 -22.04
CA VAL A 728 24.17 8.87 -21.32
C VAL A 728 23.80 8.67 -19.86
N ILE A 729 24.55 9.29 -18.95
CA ILE A 729 24.30 9.18 -17.51
C ILE A 729 23.08 10.05 -17.16
N PRO A 730 22.00 9.47 -16.63
CA PRO A 730 20.86 10.24 -16.17
C PRO A 730 21.17 10.99 -14.87
N GLU A 731 20.61 12.18 -14.72
CA GLU A 731 20.82 13.07 -13.58
C GLU A 731 19.49 13.44 -12.93
N LYS A 732 19.56 13.89 -11.68
CA LYS A 732 18.40 14.42 -10.98
C LYS A 732 18.28 15.92 -11.27
N VAL A 733 17.24 16.31 -12.00
CA VAL A 733 16.90 17.70 -12.31
C VAL A 733 15.68 18.15 -11.53
N ASN A 734 15.46 19.47 -11.44
CA ASN A 734 14.30 20.04 -10.73
C ASN A 734 14.09 19.42 -9.34
N THR A 735 15.18 19.04 -8.68
CA THR A 735 15.26 18.41 -7.33
C THR A 735 14.72 16.99 -7.20
N ALA A 736 13.92 16.48 -8.16
CA ALA A 736 13.23 15.20 -8.02
C ALA A 736 13.07 14.40 -9.33
N PHE A 737 13.40 14.95 -10.48
CA PHE A 737 13.00 14.39 -11.76
C PHE A 737 14.19 13.96 -12.60
N LEU A 738 13.92 13.09 -13.57
CA LEU A 738 14.90 12.60 -14.53
C LEU A 738 15.27 13.68 -15.54
N GLY A 739 16.56 13.89 -15.77
CA GLY A 739 17.10 14.71 -16.86
C GLY A 739 18.47 14.22 -17.28
N PHE A 740 19.00 14.78 -18.36
CA PHE A 740 20.33 14.46 -18.89
C PHE A 740 20.77 15.51 -19.91
N PRO A 741 22.09 15.67 -20.12
CA PRO A 741 22.61 16.62 -21.09
C PRO A 741 22.24 16.22 -22.53
N LEU A 742 21.99 17.21 -23.39
CA LEU A 742 21.65 17.05 -24.79
C LEU A 742 22.51 18.00 -25.65
N SER A 743 23.16 17.49 -26.68
CA SER A 743 23.86 18.28 -27.68
C SER A 743 22.88 18.92 -28.69
N LYS A 744 23.37 19.88 -29.43
CA LYS A 744 22.66 20.42 -30.61
C LYS A 744 22.47 19.32 -31.67
N GLY A 745 21.29 19.18 -32.24
CA GLY A 745 20.98 18.22 -33.30
C GLY A 745 19.56 17.68 -33.28
N ASN A 746 19.36 16.71 -34.17
CA ASN A 746 18.15 15.84 -34.14
C ASN A 746 18.57 14.51 -33.53
N HIS A 747 17.86 14.11 -32.50
CA HIS A 747 18.23 12.96 -31.71
C HIS A 747 17.09 11.97 -31.58
N HIS A 748 17.44 10.69 -31.54
CA HIS A 748 16.56 9.62 -31.09
C HIS A 748 16.88 9.28 -29.64
N LEU A 749 15.86 9.43 -28.77
CA LEU A 749 15.99 9.15 -27.34
C LEU A 749 15.37 7.81 -27.01
N GLU A 750 16.06 7.03 -26.17
CA GLU A 750 15.55 5.83 -25.55
C GLU A 750 15.78 5.91 -24.03
N ILE A 751 14.72 5.78 -23.27
CA ILE A 751 14.76 5.74 -21.80
C ILE A 751 14.16 4.41 -21.38
N THR A 752 14.97 3.57 -20.74
CA THR A 752 14.55 2.26 -20.24
C THR A 752 14.67 2.23 -18.72
N TYR A 753 13.75 1.55 -18.08
CA TYR A 753 13.78 1.41 -16.64
C TYR A 753 13.98 -0.05 -16.23
N HIS A 754 14.95 -0.27 -15.35
CA HIS A 754 15.24 -1.53 -14.70
C HIS A 754 15.17 -1.37 -13.19
N ALA A 755 14.22 -2.07 -12.56
CA ALA A 755 14.04 -1.92 -11.11
C ALA A 755 15.29 -2.36 -10.35
N PRO A 756 15.82 -1.52 -9.43
CA PRO A 756 16.99 -1.89 -8.63
C PRO A 756 16.78 -3.22 -7.91
N GLY A 757 17.74 -4.13 -8.06
CA GLY A 757 17.68 -5.46 -7.48
C GLY A 757 16.91 -6.52 -8.31
N ALA A 758 16.20 -6.16 -9.38
CA ALA A 758 15.41 -7.11 -10.18
C ALA A 758 16.28 -8.21 -10.82
N LYS A 759 17.42 -7.84 -11.39
CA LYS A 759 18.38 -8.80 -11.97
C LYS A 759 18.92 -9.79 -10.94
N VAL A 760 19.34 -9.29 -9.78
CA VAL A 760 19.83 -10.11 -8.66
C VAL A 760 18.72 -11.01 -8.14
N GLY A 761 17.51 -10.47 -7.99
CA GLY A 761 16.34 -11.23 -7.57
C GLY A 761 16.02 -12.39 -8.52
N LYS A 762 16.04 -12.17 -9.83
CA LYS A 762 15.83 -13.20 -10.85
C LYS A 762 16.88 -14.32 -10.75
N ILE A 763 18.19 -13.96 -10.60
CA ILE A 763 19.28 -14.94 -10.45
C ILE A 763 19.09 -15.79 -9.17
N LEU A 764 18.81 -15.15 -8.03
CA LEU A 764 18.59 -15.87 -6.78
C LEU A 764 17.35 -16.77 -6.83
N SER A 765 16.31 -16.37 -7.58
CA SER A 765 15.13 -17.20 -7.77
C SER A 765 15.43 -18.45 -8.61
N LEU A 766 16.28 -18.35 -9.63
CA LEU A 766 16.74 -19.52 -10.38
C LEU A 766 17.52 -20.50 -9.48
N LEU A 767 18.38 -19.98 -8.59
CA LEU A 767 19.05 -20.78 -7.57
C LEU A 767 18.03 -21.43 -6.62
N GLY A 768 17.01 -20.69 -6.18
CA GLY A 768 15.91 -21.20 -5.35
C GLY A 768 15.16 -22.34 -6.01
N LEU A 769 14.82 -22.20 -7.30
CA LEU A 769 14.19 -23.28 -8.09
C LEU A 769 15.08 -24.51 -8.20
N PHE A 770 16.38 -24.33 -8.40
CA PHE A 770 17.34 -25.44 -8.42
C PHE A 770 17.39 -26.15 -7.05
N LEU A 771 17.47 -25.39 -5.95
CA LEU A 771 17.43 -25.96 -4.59
C LEU A 771 16.11 -26.70 -4.33
N TRP A 772 15.00 -26.20 -4.84
CA TRP A 772 13.69 -26.86 -4.72
C TRP A 772 13.65 -28.19 -5.46
N GLY A 773 14.08 -28.21 -6.72
CA GLY A 773 14.19 -29.43 -7.51
C GLY A 773 15.14 -30.45 -6.89
N PHE A 774 16.33 -30.04 -6.44
CA PHE A 774 17.30 -30.87 -5.75
C PHE A 774 16.74 -31.45 -4.44
N SER A 775 16.07 -30.62 -3.67
CA SER A 775 15.41 -31.04 -2.44
C SER A 775 14.29 -32.05 -2.68
N TRP A 776 13.52 -31.88 -3.76
CA TRP A 776 12.51 -32.84 -4.18
C TRP A 776 13.16 -34.20 -4.52
N PHE A 777 14.24 -34.18 -5.28
CA PHE A 777 14.98 -35.40 -5.67
C PHE A 777 15.51 -36.13 -4.44
N ILE A 778 16.14 -35.42 -3.49
CA ILE A 778 16.61 -36.02 -2.21
C ILE A 778 15.45 -36.66 -1.45
N SER A 779 14.32 -35.96 -1.35
CA SER A 779 13.13 -36.48 -0.64
C SER A 779 12.60 -37.76 -1.26
N GLN A 780 12.61 -37.88 -2.59
CA GLN A 780 12.22 -39.12 -3.30
C GLN A 780 13.23 -40.23 -3.07
N TYR A 781 14.53 -39.95 -3.17
CA TYR A 781 15.60 -40.90 -2.95
C TYR A 781 15.55 -41.49 -1.51
N VAL A 782 15.43 -40.66 -0.50
CA VAL A 782 15.30 -41.10 0.91
C VAL A 782 14.05 -41.93 1.13
N TYR A 783 12.94 -41.57 0.50
CA TYR A 783 11.70 -42.31 0.58
C TYR A 783 11.82 -43.72 -0.07
N GLN A 784 12.41 -43.79 -1.26
CA GLN A 784 12.64 -45.07 -1.96
C GLN A 784 13.58 -45.98 -1.17
N LYS A 785 14.68 -45.43 -0.62
CA LYS A 785 15.62 -46.14 0.23
C LYS A 785 14.96 -46.73 1.46
N SER A 786 14.16 -45.92 2.17
CA SER A 786 13.44 -46.41 3.36
C SER A 786 12.41 -47.48 3.03
N ARG A 787 11.79 -47.43 1.83
CA ARG A 787 10.84 -48.45 1.36
C ARG A 787 11.55 -49.74 0.97
N CYS A 788 12.73 -49.67 0.39
CA CYS A 788 13.56 -50.85 0.08
C CYS A 788 14.08 -51.54 1.35
N GLU A 789 14.48 -50.77 2.35
CA GLU A 789 14.91 -51.30 3.66
C GLU A 789 13.76 -51.99 4.42
N HIS A 790 12.54 -51.50 4.30
CA HIS A 790 11.33 -52.14 4.84
C HIS A 790 10.97 -53.47 4.09
N LEU A 791 11.25 -53.54 2.80
CA LEU A 791 10.99 -54.74 1.99
C LEU A 791 12.09 -55.80 2.14
N SER A 792 13.30 -55.39 2.54
CA SER A 792 14.46 -56.31 2.71
C SER A 792 14.57 -56.94 4.11
N GLY A 793 13.63 -56.75 4.99
CA GLY A 793 13.49 -57.45 6.26
C GLY A 793 14.52 -57.09 7.36
N HIS A 794 15.33 -56.07 7.16
CA HIS A 794 16.18 -55.50 8.21
C HIS A 794 15.42 -54.43 8.98
N GLN A 795 14.69 -54.80 10.02
CA GLN A 795 14.11 -53.90 10.98
C GLN A 795 15.21 -53.31 11.86
N PRO A 796 15.39 -51.99 11.93
CA PRO A 796 15.80 -51.39 13.15
C PRO A 796 14.57 -51.34 14.06
N LEU A 797 14.61 -51.98 15.20
CA LEU A 797 13.62 -51.97 16.27
C LEU A 797 13.30 -50.52 16.68
N VAL A 798 12.25 -49.95 16.11
CA VAL A 798 11.59 -48.78 16.71
C VAL A 798 10.41 -49.33 17.49
N HIS A 799 10.59 -49.45 18.77
CA HIS A 799 9.51 -49.71 19.73
C HIS A 799 8.44 -48.61 19.60
N LEU A 800 7.32 -48.93 18.96
CA LEU A 800 6.07 -48.27 19.15
C LEU A 800 5.50 -48.64 20.54
N PRO A 801 5.09 -47.71 21.38
CA PRO A 801 4.33 -48.04 22.57
C PRO A 801 3.01 -48.62 22.15
N LYS A 802 2.76 -49.89 22.53
CA LYS A 802 1.44 -50.54 22.43
C LYS A 802 0.44 -49.71 23.19
N GLY A 803 -0.53 -49.12 22.53
CA GLY A 803 -1.74 -48.62 23.14
C GLY A 803 -2.52 -49.77 23.75
N SER A 804 -2.70 -49.78 25.08
CA SER A 804 -3.59 -50.62 25.81
C SER A 804 -5.04 -50.38 25.37
N LEU A 805 -5.58 -51.35 24.63
CA LEU A 805 -7.02 -51.61 24.61
C LEU A 805 -7.44 -52.13 25.97
N VAL A 806 -8.25 -51.38 26.68
CA VAL A 806 -9.10 -51.95 27.76
C VAL A 806 -10.44 -51.20 27.68
N HIS A 807 -11.50 -51.96 27.45
CA HIS A 807 -12.92 -51.83 27.55
C HIS A 807 -13.61 -50.49 27.57
#